data_c392ef949c09bf2c27f0063c951c811f
#
_entry.id   c392ef949c09bf2c27f0063c951c811f
#
_cell.length_a   1.000
_cell.length_b   1.000
_cell.length_c   1.000
_cell.angle_alpha   90.00
_cell.angle_beta   90.00
_cell.angle_gamma   90.00
#
_symmetry.space_group_name_H-M   'P 1'
#
loop_
_entity.id
_entity.type
_entity.pdbx_description
1 polymer ?
#
loop_
_entity_poly.entity_id
_entity_poly.type
_entity_poly.pdbx_seq_one_letter_code
_entity_poly.pdbx_strand_id
1 'polypeptide(L)'
;MENNKLESTCVEFEYGNQQVKIETNKVARQATSAVMVSIGNLVVLTTVVAKKEADPAKSFFPLAVFYQEKFYATGRIPGGFFKREARPTERETLTSRLIDRPIRPMFPDNFKNEVQIFCTVMSSDKKQNPDIAAMIGASAALSISGVPFDGPMGAARVGFIDGEYVLNPSFEELNDSYLDMVVAGTDEAVLMVESEAKELNEDLMLGAVLFGHQEMKSVINACNELKGMVGNEPWVVEEDESAVKYYSDVESKYKEQITEAFKISNKSDRNETLGAIKNQIVEDHADIDEFELGKVLNSFKELEKNIVRGNILNNMPRIDGRDLDTVRPVFVETDVLPSAHGSALFTRGETQAIVVATLGSSRDAQRIEAIEGESSDNFMLHYNFPAYSVGEIGMPMGPKRREIGHGNLAKRAIKAVLPDVEDFGYTMRVVSEITESNGSSSMASVCGTSLSLMDAGVPLTSPVAGIAMGLIKEGDDFAVLTDILGDEDHLGDMDFKVAGTETGITALQMDIKIKGINESIMETALVKAKNARNHILGIMNEVISSAKDLSENAPAMKTFMVNKDKIKEIIGKGGAVIKGMQEKTGATVDVNDDGVVSVFGQNQSSMQECLAIIEGILEEPEINKVYKGKVVKIVEFGAFVNILPGKDGLLHISEISNERTENVSDVLEEDQEIEVKLIGFDRGKMKLSMKALSDKSEDKTEENTE
;
A
#
# COMPACT_ATOMS: atom_id res chain seq x y z
N MET A 1 4.53 41.41 39.52
CA MET A 1 4.41 40.13 38.82
C MET A 1 5.09 40.34 37.47
N GLU A 2 6.36 39.95 37.36
CA GLU A 2 7.07 39.95 36.09
C GLU A 2 6.32 39.01 35.18
N ASN A 3 5.94 39.51 33.99
CA ASN A 3 5.37 38.69 32.89
C ASN A 3 6.43 37.67 32.50
N ASN A 4 6.39 36.48 33.08
CA ASN A 4 7.12 35.31 32.58
C ASN A 4 6.52 34.88 31.21
N LYS A 5 6.73 35.69 30.18
CA LYS A 5 6.56 35.24 28.80
C LYS A 5 7.69 34.24 28.55
N LEU A 6 7.34 32.99 28.24
CA LEU A 6 8.28 32.04 27.70
C LEU A 6 8.84 32.65 26.41
N GLU A 7 10.13 32.98 26.41
CA GLU A 7 10.80 33.45 25.19
C GLU A 7 10.95 32.29 24.23
N SER A 8 10.24 32.35 23.10
CA SER A 8 10.40 31.41 22.00
C SER A 8 11.33 32.00 20.95
N THR A 9 12.13 31.14 20.33
CA THR A 9 12.92 31.48 19.14
C THR A 9 12.26 30.84 17.92
N CYS A 10 12.15 31.56 16.81
CA CYS A 10 11.56 31.02 15.60
C CYS A 10 12.32 31.49 14.36
N VAL A 11 12.24 30.64 13.32
CA VAL A 11 12.65 30.93 11.93
C VAL A 11 11.41 30.74 11.06
N GLU A 12 11.21 31.67 10.12
CA GLU A 12 10.10 31.66 9.17
C GLU A 12 10.67 31.74 7.74
N PHE A 13 10.17 30.92 6.83
CA PHE A 13 10.63 30.87 5.45
C PHE A 13 9.51 30.44 4.50
N GLU A 14 9.64 30.78 3.23
CA GLU A 14 8.74 30.29 2.18
C GLU A 14 9.20 28.92 1.68
N TYR A 15 8.25 28.00 1.52
CA TYR A 15 8.48 26.66 1.01
C TYR A 15 7.37 26.27 0.02
N GLY A 16 7.68 26.36 -1.27
CA GLY A 16 6.66 26.39 -2.30
C GLY A 16 5.76 27.62 -2.11
N ASN A 17 4.47 27.42 -2.19
CA ASN A 17 3.48 28.50 -2.03
C ASN A 17 3.05 28.71 -0.57
N GLN A 18 3.85 28.28 0.42
CA GLN A 18 3.45 28.24 1.80
C GLN A 18 4.51 28.82 2.74
N GLN A 19 4.02 29.52 3.78
CA GLN A 19 4.86 29.98 4.87
C GLN A 19 5.05 28.85 5.87
N VAL A 20 6.31 28.52 6.15
CA VAL A 20 6.73 27.55 7.16
C VAL A 20 7.35 28.30 8.34
N LYS A 21 6.95 27.93 9.55
CA LYS A 21 7.51 28.45 10.80
C LYS A 21 8.04 27.30 11.64
N ILE A 22 9.30 27.38 12.09
CA ILE A 22 9.92 26.49 13.08
C ILE A 22 10.11 27.26 14.37
N GLU A 23 9.45 26.85 15.46
CA GLU A 23 9.49 27.51 16.77
C GLU A 23 10.06 26.55 17.83
N THR A 24 10.97 27.03 18.68
CA THR A 24 11.58 26.25 19.77
C THR A 24 11.53 26.99 21.11
N ASN A 25 11.98 26.35 22.20
CA ASN A 25 12.08 26.87 23.60
C ASN A 25 10.74 27.13 24.30
N LYS A 26 9.59 26.87 23.67
CA LYS A 26 8.26 27.15 24.21
C LYS A 26 7.61 25.95 24.92
N VAL A 27 7.68 24.79 24.31
CA VAL A 27 7.05 23.53 24.77
C VAL A 27 8.06 22.41 24.95
N ALA A 28 7.68 21.37 25.70
CA ALA A 28 8.48 20.15 25.88
C ALA A 28 9.93 20.38 26.34
N ARG A 29 10.18 21.36 27.22
CA ARG A 29 11.51 21.83 27.67
C ARG A 29 12.31 20.81 28.48
N GLN A 30 11.78 19.64 28.79
CA GLN A 30 12.52 18.52 29.41
C GLN A 30 13.15 17.58 28.39
N ALA A 31 12.73 17.66 27.12
CA ALA A 31 13.39 16.93 26.06
C ALA A 31 14.80 17.48 25.79
N THR A 32 15.67 16.69 25.18
CA THR A 32 17.01 17.17 24.75
C THR A 32 16.86 18.34 23.78
N SER A 33 15.86 18.27 22.90
CA SER A 33 15.38 19.38 22.06
C SER A 33 13.92 19.18 21.68
N ALA A 34 13.24 20.29 21.35
CA ALA A 34 11.86 20.26 20.88
C ALA A 34 11.58 21.42 19.93
N VAL A 35 10.85 21.17 18.87
CA VAL A 35 10.40 22.19 17.91
C VAL A 35 8.92 22.01 17.58
N MET A 36 8.26 23.11 17.25
CA MET A 36 6.95 23.12 16.61
C MET A 36 7.10 23.62 15.18
N VAL A 37 6.69 22.81 14.21
CA VAL A 37 6.64 23.19 12.81
C VAL A 37 5.21 23.53 12.44
N SER A 38 5.00 24.73 11.89
CA SER A 38 3.70 25.19 11.44
C SER A 38 3.72 25.50 9.95
N ILE A 39 2.75 24.98 9.20
CA ILE A 39 2.51 25.27 7.78
C ILE A 39 1.03 25.64 7.66
N GLY A 40 0.72 26.94 7.61
CA GLY A 40 -0.65 27.39 7.75
C GLY A 40 -1.27 26.93 9.09
N ASN A 41 -2.37 26.18 9.04
CA ASN A 41 -3.03 25.61 10.22
C ASN A 41 -2.52 24.20 10.61
N LEU A 42 -1.65 23.62 9.81
CA LEU A 42 -0.97 22.39 10.17
C LEU A 42 0.13 22.68 11.20
N VAL A 43 0.12 21.97 12.34
CA VAL A 43 1.11 22.10 13.40
C VAL A 43 1.57 20.73 13.86
N VAL A 44 2.89 20.49 13.80
CA VAL A 44 3.52 19.26 14.28
C VAL A 44 4.51 19.59 15.39
N LEU A 45 4.35 18.97 16.55
CA LEU A 45 5.33 18.99 17.63
C LEU A 45 6.32 17.85 17.43
N THR A 46 7.61 18.17 17.36
CA THR A 46 8.67 17.17 17.32
C THR A 46 9.61 17.32 18.52
N THR A 47 9.88 16.21 19.19
CA THR A 47 10.79 16.15 20.33
C THR A 47 11.88 15.12 20.10
N VAL A 48 13.10 15.43 20.52
CA VAL A 48 14.24 14.51 20.56
C VAL A 48 14.67 14.32 22.00
N VAL A 49 14.82 13.08 22.42
CA VAL A 49 15.41 12.70 23.70
C VAL A 49 16.54 11.71 23.42
N ALA A 50 17.73 12.02 23.93
CA ALA A 50 18.92 11.17 23.78
C ALA A 50 19.59 10.92 25.12
N LYS A 51 20.06 9.68 25.33
CA LYS A 51 20.89 9.34 26.51
C LYS A 51 22.31 9.81 26.31
N LYS A 52 22.94 10.31 27.38
CA LYS A 52 24.34 10.77 27.34
C LYS A 52 25.33 9.60 27.23
N GLU A 53 24.97 8.45 27.73
CA GLU A 53 25.81 7.26 27.78
C GLU A 53 25.21 6.15 26.92
N ALA A 54 26.04 5.44 26.18
CA ALA A 54 25.67 4.26 25.43
C ALA A 54 25.46 3.07 26.39
N ASP A 55 24.55 2.15 26.03
CA ASP A 55 24.39 0.89 26.73
C ASP A 55 25.45 -0.10 26.20
N PRO A 56 26.40 -0.55 27.01
CA PRO A 56 27.47 -1.45 26.56
C PRO A 56 26.97 -2.78 25.97
N ALA A 57 25.75 -3.21 26.35
CA ALA A 57 25.15 -4.43 25.84
C ALA A 57 24.61 -4.29 24.39
N LYS A 58 24.53 -3.07 23.83
CA LYS A 58 24.01 -2.83 22.50
C LYS A 58 25.12 -2.63 21.48
N SER A 59 25.19 -3.54 20.50
CA SER A 59 26.12 -3.46 19.38
C SER A 59 25.66 -2.57 18.21
N PHE A 60 24.42 -2.08 18.24
CA PHE A 60 23.79 -1.28 17.19
C PHE A 60 23.34 0.08 17.71
N PHE A 61 23.08 1.02 16.80
CA PHE A 61 22.51 2.34 17.12
C PHE A 61 21.00 2.24 17.42
N PRO A 62 20.56 2.43 18.68
CA PRO A 62 19.16 2.29 19.07
C PRO A 62 18.38 3.59 18.83
N LEU A 63 18.12 3.92 17.57
CA LEU A 63 17.23 5.00 17.16
C LEU A 63 15.80 4.50 17.08
N ALA A 64 14.87 5.19 17.73
CA ALA A 64 13.44 4.93 17.63
C ALA A 64 12.67 6.20 17.25
N VAL A 65 11.96 6.14 16.12
CA VAL A 65 11.11 7.23 15.64
C VAL A 65 9.64 6.84 15.78
N PHE A 66 8.84 7.75 16.34
CA PHE A 66 7.40 7.63 16.51
C PHE A 66 6.71 8.83 15.88
N TYR A 67 5.78 8.56 15.00
CA TYR A 67 4.87 9.54 14.43
C TYR A 67 3.46 9.23 14.88
N GLN A 68 2.70 10.23 15.29
CA GLN A 68 1.35 10.09 15.85
C GLN A 68 0.41 11.16 15.31
N GLU A 69 -0.77 10.74 14.87
CA GLU A 69 -1.87 11.61 14.47
C GLU A 69 -2.94 11.63 15.56
N LYS A 70 -3.26 12.81 16.05
CA LYS A 70 -4.27 12.99 17.10
C LYS A 70 -5.59 13.47 16.50
N PHE A 71 -6.68 12.79 16.79
CA PHE A 71 -8.00 13.14 16.26
C PHE A 71 -8.44 14.55 16.65
N TYR A 72 -8.00 15.05 17.81
CA TYR A 72 -8.26 16.42 18.21
C TYR A 72 -7.61 17.47 17.27
N ALA A 73 -6.57 17.09 16.52
CA ALA A 73 -5.92 17.97 15.54
C ALA A 73 -6.89 18.48 14.47
N THR A 74 -7.94 17.73 14.19
CA THR A 74 -9.03 18.09 13.25
C THR A 74 -10.38 18.28 13.94
N GLY A 75 -10.40 18.45 15.28
CA GLY A 75 -11.62 18.65 16.06
C GLY A 75 -12.52 17.40 16.17
N ARG A 76 -11.95 16.21 15.99
CA ARG A 76 -12.69 14.93 16.02
C ARG A 76 -12.41 14.13 17.29
N ILE A 77 -13.33 13.25 17.64
CA ILE A 77 -13.18 12.23 18.66
C ILE A 77 -12.95 10.90 17.94
N PRO A 78 -11.94 10.09 18.36
CA PRO A 78 -11.69 8.79 17.74
C PRO A 78 -12.91 7.88 17.77
N GLY A 79 -13.07 7.06 16.75
CA GLY A 79 -14.05 5.97 16.70
C GLY A 79 -13.77 4.89 17.74
N GLY A 80 -14.41 3.75 17.59
CA GLY A 80 -14.26 2.60 18.47
C GLY A 80 -14.84 2.81 19.89
N PHE A 81 -14.70 1.78 20.73
CA PHE A 81 -15.30 1.75 22.06
C PHE A 81 -14.59 2.68 23.06
N PHE A 82 -13.26 2.67 23.07
CA PHE A 82 -12.45 3.42 24.06
C PHE A 82 -12.33 4.92 23.77
N LYS A 83 -12.73 5.38 22.59
CA LYS A 83 -12.62 6.81 22.18
C LYS A 83 -11.22 7.39 22.38
N ARG A 84 -10.20 6.57 22.13
CA ARG A 84 -8.79 6.90 22.34
C ARG A 84 -7.94 6.21 21.27
N GLU A 85 -6.92 6.91 20.76
CA GLU A 85 -5.86 6.35 19.93
C GLU A 85 -5.10 5.28 20.74
N ALA A 86 -4.89 4.09 20.16
CA ALA A 86 -4.28 2.97 20.87
C ALA A 86 -2.98 2.51 20.17
N ARG A 87 -3.10 1.61 19.21
CA ARG A 87 -1.95 1.12 18.45
C ARG A 87 -1.69 2.07 17.27
N PRO A 88 -0.42 2.24 16.86
CA PRO A 88 -0.10 2.98 15.64
C PRO A 88 -0.86 2.39 14.44
N THR A 89 -1.42 3.26 13.63
CA THR A 89 -2.00 2.90 12.34
C THR A 89 -0.91 2.49 11.36
N GLU A 90 -1.31 1.89 10.23
CA GLU A 90 -0.37 1.60 9.13
C GLU A 90 0.31 2.89 8.64
N ARG A 91 -0.45 3.96 8.43
CA ARG A 91 0.07 5.28 8.04
C ARG A 91 1.08 5.84 9.05
N GLU A 92 0.76 5.81 10.34
CA GLU A 92 1.69 6.27 11.39
C GLU A 92 2.99 5.44 11.42
N THR A 93 2.88 4.13 11.17
CA THR A 93 4.03 3.23 11.07
C THR A 93 4.89 3.55 9.85
N LEU A 94 4.26 3.79 8.69
CA LEU A 94 4.95 4.14 7.44
C LEU A 94 5.62 5.51 7.54
N THR A 95 4.94 6.51 8.09
CA THR A 95 5.52 7.85 8.29
C THR A 95 6.68 7.82 9.30
N SER A 96 6.58 7.01 10.37
CA SER A 96 7.71 6.79 11.29
C SER A 96 8.94 6.25 10.55
N ARG A 97 8.75 5.34 9.59
CA ARG A 97 9.84 4.80 8.75
C ARG A 97 10.36 5.82 7.76
N LEU A 98 9.46 6.62 7.18
CA LEU A 98 9.82 7.69 6.24
C LEU A 98 10.77 8.72 6.90
N ILE A 99 10.59 8.98 8.20
CA ILE A 99 11.46 9.86 8.99
C ILE A 99 12.75 9.15 9.41
N ASP A 100 12.68 7.90 9.88
CA ASP A 100 13.83 7.13 10.41
C ASP A 100 14.90 6.90 9.32
N ARG A 101 14.49 6.50 8.12
CA ARG A 101 15.39 6.03 7.06
C ARG A 101 16.43 7.06 6.64
N PRO A 102 16.09 8.32 6.29
CA PRO A 102 17.09 9.31 5.90
C PRO A 102 17.89 9.87 7.08
N ILE A 103 17.37 9.80 8.31
CA ILE A 103 18.05 10.32 9.50
C ILE A 103 19.13 9.36 10.00
N ARG A 104 18.87 8.07 9.95
CA ARG A 104 19.74 7.04 10.54
C ARG A 104 21.18 7.04 10.00
N PRO A 105 21.44 7.16 8.69
CA PRO A 105 22.80 7.19 8.15
C PRO A 105 23.57 8.49 8.44
N MET A 106 22.90 9.49 9.01
CA MET A 106 23.48 10.78 9.34
C MET A 106 24.09 10.84 10.76
N PHE A 107 24.13 9.71 11.46
CA PHE A 107 24.86 9.57 12.74
C PHE A 107 26.18 8.86 12.52
N PRO A 108 27.24 9.21 13.27
CA PRO A 108 28.51 8.50 13.20
C PRO A 108 28.36 7.01 13.57
N ASP A 109 29.09 6.13 12.90
CA ASP A 109 29.00 4.68 13.11
C ASP A 109 29.34 4.25 14.55
N ASN A 110 30.19 4.98 15.22
CA ASN A 110 30.58 4.73 16.62
C ASN A 110 29.60 5.33 17.65
N PHE A 111 28.57 6.09 17.23
CA PHE A 111 27.55 6.60 18.12
C PHE A 111 26.49 5.52 18.40
N LYS A 112 26.45 5.01 19.65
CA LYS A 112 25.56 3.93 20.09
C LYS A 112 24.58 4.35 21.20
N ASN A 113 24.47 5.64 21.47
CA ASN A 113 23.55 6.16 22.49
C ASN A 113 22.09 6.03 22.01
N GLU A 114 21.19 5.74 22.94
CA GLU A 114 19.78 5.63 22.62
C GLU A 114 19.18 7.00 22.30
N VAL A 115 18.50 7.10 21.16
CA VAL A 115 17.80 8.29 20.67
C VAL A 115 16.36 7.98 20.37
N GLN A 116 15.44 8.82 20.87
CA GLN A 116 14.01 8.72 20.56
C GLN A 116 13.51 10.04 19.97
N ILE A 117 12.77 9.93 18.86
CA ILE A 117 12.14 11.07 18.19
C ILE A 117 10.64 10.83 18.22
N PHE A 118 9.87 11.81 18.71
CA PHE A 118 8.42 11.82 18.67
C PHE A 118 7.93 12.99 17.84
N CYS A 119 7.16 12.69 16.78
CA CYS A 119 6.46 13.66 15.95
C CYS A 119 4.97 13.51 16.19
N THR A 120 4.30 14.55 16.69
CA THR A 120 2.88 14.52 17.01
C THR A 120 2.14 15.60 16.25
N VAL A 121 1.15 15.23 15.45
CA VAL A 121 0.27 16.16 14.74
C VAL A 121 -0.70 16.77 15.75
N MET A 122 -0.54 18.08 16.01
CA MET A 122 -1.29 18.82 17.02
C MET A 122 -2.47 19.61 16.43
N SER A 123 -2.35 19.99 15.15
CA SER A 123 -3.40 20.69 14.40
C SER A 123 -3.28 20.34 12.92
N SER A 124 -4.42 20.22 12.22
CA SER A 124 -4.46 20.00 10.77
C SER A 124 -5.71 20.63 10.17
N ASP A 125 -5.55 21.24 8.99
CA ASP A 125 -6.66 21.77 8.18
C ASP A 125 -7.16 20.74 7.14
N LYS A 126 -6.62 19.53 7.16
CA LYS A 126 -6.93 18.41 6.23
C LYS A 126 -6.55 18.67 4.77
N LYS A 127 -5.75 19.70 4.50
CA LYS A 127 -5.33 20.04 3.14
C LYS A 127 -4.01 19.35 2.79
N GLN A 128 -3.09 19.28 3.76
CA GLN A 128 -1.74 18.82 3.52
C GLN A 128 -1.38 17.59 4.33
N ASN A 129 -0.48 16.79 3.76
CA ASN A 129 0.10 15.66 4.45
C ASN A 129 1.06 16.17 5.55
N PRO A 130 0.85 15.75 6.82
CA PRO A 130 1.68 16.21 7.92
C PRO A 130 3.12 15.66 7.93
N ASP A 131 3.44 14.67 7.09
CA ASP A 131 4.73 13.97 7.10
C ASP A 131 5.92 14.88 6.78
N ILE A 132 5.80 15.80 5.80
CA ILE A 132 6.87 16.75 5.48
C ILE A 132 7.13 17.69 6.66
N ALA A 133 6.09 18.19 7.32
CA ALA A 133 6.25 19.00 8.54
C ALA A 133 6.93 18.20 9.68
N ALA A 134 6.63 16.91 9.80
CA ALA A 134 7.28 16.02 10.78
C ALA A 134 8.76 15.76 10.44
N MET A 135 9.09 15.59 9.16
CA MET A 135 10.48 15.42 8.70
C MET A 135 11.31 16.70 8.94
N ILE A 136 10.74 17.88 8.60
CA ILE A 136 11.36 19.19 8.93
C ILE A 136 11.57 19.31 10.44
N GLY A 137 10.57 18.95 11.24
CA GLY A 137 10.65 18.98 12.69
C GLY A 137 11.74 18.07 13.26
N ALA A 138 11.87 16.85 12.73
CA ALA A 138 12.89 15.89 13.15
C ALA A 138 14.30 16.42 12.82
N SER A 139 14.51 16.96 11.62
CA SER A 139 15.76 17.57 11.19
C SER A 139 16.13 18.78 12.07
N ALA A 140 15.20 19.71 12.26
CA ALA A 140 15.42 20.91 13.07
C ALA A 140 15.71 20.57 14.54
N ALA A 141 14.93 19.66 15.15
CA ALA A 141 15.12 19.26 16.54
C ALA A 141 16.48 18.57 16.75
N LEU A 142 16.89 17.67 15.86
CA LEU A 142 18.21 17.03 15.90
C LEU A 142 19.32 18.07 15.73
N SER A 143 19.21 19.02 14.80
CA SER A 143 20.22 20.03 14.51
C SER A 143 20.52 20.94 15.72
N ILE A 144 19.51 21.22 16.58
CA ILE A 144 19.69 22.05 17.78
C ILE A 144 19.98 21.25 19.04
N SER A 145 19.91 19.91 19.00
CA SER A 145 19.98 19.03 20.18
C SER A 145 21.37 18.92 20.79
N GLY A 146 22.41 19.13 20.00
CA GLY A 146 23.81 18.81 20.36
C GLY A 146 24.16 17.33 20.19
N VAL A 147 23.23 16.45 19.86
CA VAL A 147 23.51 15.05 19.50
C VAL A 147 24.34 15.04 18.20
N PRO A 148 25.33 14.13 18.03
CA PRO A 148 26.17 14.09 16.84
C PRO A 148 25.36 13.65 15.62
N PHE A 149 24.87 14.63 14.89
CA PHE A 149 24.02 14.49 13.73
C PHE A 149 24.60 15.31 12.58
N ASP A 150 24.98 14.63 11.49
CA ASP A 150 25.59 15.21 10.29
C ASP A 150 24.56 15.94 9.39
N GLY A 151 23.60 16.64 10.03
CA GLY A 151 22.56 17.40 9.35
C GLY A 151 22.78 18.92 9.43
N PRO A 152 21.80 19.67 8.94
CA PRO A 152 20.39 19.32 8.75
C PRO A 152 20.09 18.54 7.47
N MET A 153 18.91 17.92 7.47
CA MET A 153 18.29 17.24 6.34
C MET A 153 17.06 18.05 5.88
N GLY A 154 16.87 18.14 4.57
CA GLY A 154 15.62 18.62 3.96
C GLY A 154 14.71 17.47 3.56
N ALA A 155 13.43 17.77 3.35
CA ALA A 155 12.46 16.85 2.79
C ALA A 155 11.44 17.61 1.95
N ALA A 156 11.02 17.02 0.82
CA ALA A 156 10.04 17.55 -0.12
C ALA A 156 9.09 16.44 -0.57
N ARG A 157 7.80 16.77 -0.75
CA ARG A 157 6.87 15.96 -1.50
C ARG A 157 6.76 16.54 -2.90
N VAL A 158 6.83 15.70 -3.92
CA VAL A 158 6.78 16.10 -5.33
C VAL A 158 5.61 15.40 -6.00
N GLY A 159 4.71 16.18 -6.58
CA GLY A 159 3.67 15.73 -7.50
C GLY A 159 4.09 16.00 -8.95
N PHE A 160 3.36 15.38 -9.91
CA PHE A 160 3.49 15.67 -11.33
C PHE A 160 2.09 15.84 -11.92
N ILE A 161 1.71 17.09 -12.23
CA ILE A 161 0.37 17.51 -12.62
C ILE A 161 0.48 18.37 -13.86
N ASP A 162 -0.32 18.10 -14.88
CA ASP A 162 -0.34 18.86 -16.15
C ASP A 162 1.03 19.03 -16.83
N GLY A 163 1.94 18.06 -16.61
CA GLY A 163 3.27 18.07 -17.20
C GLY A 163 4.33 18.84 -16.39
N GLU A 164 4.00 19.33 -15.19
CA GLU A 164 4.89 20.10 -14.33
C GLU A 164 5.09 19.44 -12.96
N TYR A 165 6.26 19.62 -12.36
CA TYR A 165 6.51 19.20 -10.97
C TYR A 165 5.90 20.20 -10.00
N VAL A 166 5.17 19.70 -8.99
CA VAL A 166 4.51 20.49 -7.96
C VAL A 166 5.11 20.16 -6.60
N LEU A 167 5.60 21.18 -5.89
CA LEU A 167 6.15 21.04 -4.55
C LEU A 167 5.06 21.00 -3.50
N ASN A 168 5.10 19.97 -2.65
CA ASN A 168 4.19 19.76 -1.51
C ASN A 168 2.69 19.89 -1.90
N PRO A 169 2.25 19.11 -2.90
CA PRO A 169 0.85 19.16 -3.32
C PRO A 169 -0.09 18.80 -2.18
N SER A 170 -1.27 19.42 -2.17
CA SER A 170 -2.36 19.10 -1.26
C SER A 170 -2.93 17.70 -1.53
N PHE A 171 -3.72 17.16 -0.60
CA PHE A 171 -4.44 15.89 -0.83
C PHE A 171 -5.37 15.95 -2.06
N GLU A 172 -5.97 17.12 -2.34
CA GLU A 172 -6.82 17.32 -3.51
C GLU A 172 -6.01 17.26 -4.81
N GLU A 173 -4.89 17.97 -4.87
CA GLU A 173 -3.97 17.96 -6.02
C GLU A 173 -3.33 16.59 -6.27
N LEU A 174 -3.07 15.80 -5.21
CA LEU A 174 -2.55 14.44 -5.35
C LEU A 174 -3.50 13.48 -6.06
N ASN A 175 -4.81 13.70 -6.03
CA ASN A 175 -5.77 12.88 -6.78
C ASN A 175 -5.55 12.98 -8.31
N ASP A 176 -5.19 14.17 -8.77
CA ASP A 176 -4.94 14.46 -10.19
C ASP A 176 -3.48 14.22 -10.60
N SER A 177 -2.61 13.96 -9.62
CA SER A 177 -1.18 13.75 -9.86
C SER A 177 -0.86 12.38 -10.44
N TYR A 178 0.11 12.36 -11.36
CA TYR A 178 0.73 11.12 -11.86
C TYR A 178 1.87 10.63 -10.98
N LEU A 179 2.28 11.43 -9.99
CA LEU A 179 3.37 11.13 -9.07
C LEU A 179 3.01 11.57 -7.66
N ASP A 180 3.28 10.70 -6.69
CA ASP A 180 3.40 11.04 -5.27
C ASP A 180 4.77 10.56 -4.79
N MET A 181 5.73 11.48 -4.67
CA MET A 181 7.11 11.18 -4.32
C MET A 181 7.55 11.98 -3.11
N VAL A 182 8.17 11.34 -2.14
CA VAL A 182 8.89 12.00 -1.05
C VAL A 182 10.38 11.83 -1.27
N VAL A 183 11.10 12.96 -1.25
CA VAL A 183 12.55 13.03 -1.37
C VAL A 183 13.12 13.64 -0.09
N ALA A 184 14.17 13.05 0.46
CA ALA A 184 14.92 13.60 1.57
C ALA A 184 16.41 13.56 1.30
N GLY A 185 17.14 14.57 1.78
CA GLY A 185 18.56 14.68 1.51
C GLY A 185 19.24 15.79 2.31
N THR A 186 20.56 15.88 2.13
CA THR A 186 21.41 16.98 2.59
C THR A 186 21.48 18.05 1.51
N ASP A 187 22.22 19.14 1.76
CA ASP A 187 22.48 20.16 0.74
C ASP A 187 23.23 19.58 -0.49
N GLU A 188 24.05 18.57 -0.26
CA GLU A 188 24.96 18.01 -1.26
C GLU A 188 24.33 16.84 -2.03
N ALA A 189 23.44 16.05 -1.41
CA ALA A 189 23.02 14.79 -1.98
C ALA A 189 21.70 14.22 -1.43
N VAL A 190 21.04 13.38 -2.25
CA VAL A 190 19.82 12.64 -1.90
C VAL A 190 20.16 11.47 -0.98
N LEU A 191 19.35 11.27 0.07
CA LEU A 191 19.48 10.17 1.04
C LEU A 191 18.35 9.15 0.91
N MET A 192 17.14 9.58 0.58
CA MET A 192 15.98 8.72 0.53
C MET A 192 14.98 9.21 -0.52
N VAL A 193 14.42 8.28 -1.25
CA VAL A 193 13.26 8.50 -2.13
C VAL A 193 12.22 7.42 -1.87
N GLU A 194 10.95 7.82 -1.87
CA GLU A 194 9.83 6.89 -1.80
C GLU A 194 8.69 7.42 -2.68
N SER A 195 8.21 6.61 -3.64
CA SER A 195 7.19 7.09 -4.59
C SER A 195 6.15 6.05 -4.96
N GLU A 196 5.00 6.58 -5.37
CA GLU A 196 3.95 5.96 -6.16
C GLU A 196 3.84 6.74 -7.47
N ALA A 197 3.77 6.08 -8.63
CA ALA A 197 3.70 6.72 -9.93
C ALA A 197 2.73 5.99 -10.86
N LYS A 198 2.13 6.73 -11.80
CA LYS A 198 1.24 6.19 -12.83
C LYS A 198 2.05 6.01 -14.13
N GLU A 199 2.92 4.97 -14.16
CA GLU A 199 3.74 4.57 -15.31
C GLU A 199 4.60 5.69 -15.90
N LEU A 200 5.26 6.50 -15.04
CA LEU A 200 6.19 7.54 -15.49
C LEU A 200 7.51 6.92 -15.95
N ASN A 201 8.11 7.53 -16.98
CA ASN A 201 9.41 7.09 -17.47
C ASN A 201 10.55 7.50 -16.51
N GLU A 202 11.73 6.91 -16.70
CA GLU A 202 12.90 7.06 -15.84
C GLU A 202 13.37 8.51 -15.77
N ASP A 203 13.31 9.28 -16.88
CA ASP A 203 13.75 10.68 -16.95
C ASP A 203 12.86 11.60 -16.10
N LEU A 204 11.52 11.39 -16.16
CA LEU A 204 10.57 12.13 -15.34
C LEU A 204 10.75 11.80 -13.86
N MET A 205 11.02 10.53 -13.52
CA MET A 205 11.28 10.13 -12.14
C MET A 205 12.57 10.76 -11.61
N LEU A 206 13.65 10.75 -12.40
CA LEU A 206 14.91 11.40 -12.04
C LEU A 206 14.74 12.92 -11.88
N GLY A 207 14.05 13.55 -12.83
CA GLY A 207 13.75 14.99 -12.77
C GLY A 207 12.97 15.37 -11.51
N ALA A 208 12.01 14.55 -11.08
CA ALA A 208 11.26 14.75 -9.84
C ALA A 208 12.17 14.68 -8.59
N VAL A 209 13.12 13.75 -8.57
CA VAL A 209 14.09 13.64 -7.47
C VAL A 209 14.96 14.89 -7.40
N LEU A 210 15.48 15.34 -8.54
CA LEU A 210 16.34 16.54 -8.62
C LEU A 210 15.56 17.82 -8.24
N PHE A 211 14.31 17.94 -8.70
CA PHE A 211 13.42 19.03 -8.32
C PHE A 211 13.20 19.07 -6.80
N GLY A 212 12.81 17.94 -6.20
CA GLY A 212 12.60 17.85 -4.75
C GLY A 212 13.87 18.16 -3.96
N HIS A 213 15.05 17.69 -4.42
CA HIS A 213 16.34 17.97 -3.82
C HIS A 213 16.70 19.46 -3.87
N GLN A 214 16.43 20.12 -4.99
CA GLN A 214 16.68 21.57 -5.13
C GLN A 214 15.79 22.40 -4.20
N GLU A 215 14.50 22.06 -4.16
CA GLU A 215 13.51 22.81 -3.37
C GLU A 215 13.72 22.66 -1.85
N MET A 216 14.16 21.49 -1.36
CA MET A 216 14.39 21.28 0.08
C MET A 216 15.55 22.07 0.67
N LYS A 217 16.38 22.73 -0.13
CA LYS A 217 17.49 23.57 0.36
C LYS A 217 17.02 24.73 1.21
N SER A 218 15.81 25.24 0.98
CA SER A 218 15.19 26.28 1.82
C SER A 218 14.98 25.78 3.26
N VAL A 219 14.57 24.51 3.43
CA VAL A 219 14.43 23.85 4.74
C VAL A 219 15.77 23.70 5.44
N ILE A 220 16.80 23.25 4.72
CA ILE A 220 18.17 23.09 5.23
C ILE A 220 18.71 24.41 5.76
N ASN A 221 18.53 25.48 4.97
CA ASN A 221 18.98 26.84 5.35
C ASN A 221 18.27 27.31 6.64
N ALA A 222 16.94 27.12 6.73
CA ALA A 222 16.17 27.49 7.92
C ALA A 222 16.59 26.69 9.18
N CYS A 223 16.88 25.39 9.03
CA CYS A 223 17.41 24.59 10.13
C CYS A 223 18.80 25.04 10.57
N ASN A 224 19.68 25.42 9.63
CA ASN A 224 21.01 25.97 9.94
C ASN A 224 20.90 27.33 10.64
N GLU A 225 19.99 28.19 10.20
CA GLU A 225 19.71 29.47 10.88
C GLU A 225 19.26 29.25 12.32
N LEU A 226 18.29 28.34 12.55
CA LEU A 226 17.82 27.99 13.91
C LEU A 226 18.96 27.42 14.76
N LYS A 227 19.80 26.53 14.20
CA LYS A 227 20.98 25.96 14.87
C LYS A 227 21.98 27.06 15.29
N GLY A 228 22.19 28.06 14.42
CA GLY A 228 23.05 29.22 14.75
C GLY A 228 22.51 30.08 15.87
N MET A 229 21.18 30.16 16.07
CA MET A 229 20.56 30.95 17.12
C MET A 229 20.54 30.24 18.49
N VAL A 230 20.24 28.93 18.50
CA VAL A 230 19.90 28.21 19.77
C VAL A 230 20.48 26.78 19.82
N GLY A 231 21.39 26.42 18.95
CA GLY A 231 22.00 25.09 18.92
C GLY A 231 22.79 24.82 20.23
N ASN A 232 22.62 23.62 20.78
CA ASN A 232 23.44 23.15 21.90
C ASN A 232 24.85 22.77 21.41
N GLU A 233 25.83 22.84 22.32
CA GLU A 233 27.17 22.35 22.02
C GLU A 233 27.17 20.89 21.60
N PRO A 234 27.87 20.52 20.50
CA PRO A 234 27.93 19.16 20.03
C PRO A 234 28.53 18.19 21.05
N TRP A 235 27.94 17.02 21.20
CA TRP A 235 28.51 15.96 22.02
C TRP A 235 29.75 15.39 21.33
N VAL A 236 30.82 15.20 22.14
CA VAL A 236 32.04 14.58 21.65
C VAL A 236 31.84 13.08 21.56
N VAL A 237 32.12 12.52 20.40
CA VAL A 237 32.18 11.07 20.17
C VAL A 237 33.65 10.69 20.14
N GLU A 238 34.07 9.88 21.12
CA GLU A 238 35.45 9.44 21.21
C GLU A 238 35.75 8.41 20.13
N GLU A 239 36.92 8.55 19.50
CA GLU A 239 37.43 7.53 18.59
C GLU A 239 37.91 6.32 19.39
N ASP A 240 37.56 5.12 18.92
CA ASP A 240 38.00 3.90 19.61
C ASP A 240 39.34 3.42 19.04
N GLU A 241 40.43 3.86 19.63
CA GLU A 241 41.79 3.46 19.23
C GLU A 241 41.99 1.92 19.27
N SER A 242 41.25 1.20 20.13
CA SER A 242 41.34 -0.25 20.22
C SER A 242 40.76 -0.95 18.99
N ALA A 243 39.71 -0.36 18.34
CA ALA A 243 39.12 -0.88 17.13
C ALA A 243 40.12 -0.93 15.95
N VAL A 244 40.94 0.12 15.79
CA VAL A 244 41.99 0.17 14.74
C VAL A 244 43.02 -0.94 14.94
N LYS A 245 43.42 -1.17 16.20
CA LYS A 245 44.37 -2.26 16.53
C LYS A 245 43.80 -3.63 16.23
N TYR A 246 42.55 -3.87 16.64
CA TYR A 246 41.88 -5.16 16.37
C TYR A 246 41.67 -5.39 14.88
N TYR A 247 41.33 -4.36 14.11
CA TYR A 247 41.20 -4.47 12.66
C TYR A 247 42.52 -4.91 12.02
N SER A 248 43.64 -4.28 12.36
CA SER A 248 44.96 -4.63 11.85
C SER A 248 45.36 -6.07 12.22
N ASP A 249 45.06 -6.55 13.45
CA ASP A 249 45.34 -7.90 13.89
C ASP A 249 44.51 -8.94 13.09
N VAL A 250 43.19 -8.72 12.99
CA VAL A 250 42.27 -9.59 12.23
C VAL A 250 42.67 -9.62 10.74
N GLU A 251 42.95 -8.46 10.14
CA GLU A 251 43.36 -8.36 8.75
C GLU A 251 44.63 -9.16 8.49
N SER A 252 45.64 -8.98 9.33
CA SER A 252 46.96 -9.68 9.14
C SER A 252 46.89 -11.20 9.23
N LYS A 253 45.95 -11.72 10.07
CA LYS A 253 45.85 -13.17 10.34
C LYS A 253 44.84 -13.89 9.45
N TYR A 254 43.75 -13.25 9.08
CA TYR A 254 42.60 -13.94 8.50
C TYR A 254 42.17 -13.45 7.09
N LYS A 255 42.78 -12.38 6.53
CA LYS A 255 42.42 -11.81 5.24
C LYS A 255 42.41 -12.85 4.10
N GLU A 256 43.45 -13.69 4.01
CA GLU A 256 43.54 -14.69 2.97
C GLU A 256 42.41 -15.73 3.08
N GLN A 257 42.16 -16.22 4.31
CA GLN A 257 41.11 -17.22 4.55
C GLN A 257 39.71 -16.67 4.23
N ILE A 258 39.42 -15.44 4.61
CA ILE A 258 38.16 -14.78 4.32
C ILE A 258 38.01 -14.54 2.82
N THR A 259 39.09 -14.13 2.13
CA THR A 259 39.08 -13.93 0.68
C THR A 259 38.79 -15.26 -0.06
N GLU A 260 39.36 -16.38 0.37
CA GLU A 260 39.07 -17.71 -0.20
C GLU A 260 37.64 -18.15 0.10
N ALA A 261 37.11 -17.85 1.29
CA ALA A 261 35.71 -18.15 1.62
C ALA A 261 34.71 -17.42 0.70
N PHE A 262 34.97 -16.18 0.31
CA PHE A 262 34.13 -15.43 -0.62
C PHE A 262 34.23 -15.91 -2.09
N LYS A 263 35.09 -16.85 -2.43
CA LYS A 263 35.06 -17.54 -3.73
C LYS A 263 34.06 -18.70 -3.78
N ILE A 264 33.50 -19.10 -2.63
CA ILE A 264 32.47 -20.14 -2.53
C ILE A 264 31.14 -19.54 -2.91
N SER A 265 30.60 -19.91 -4.07
CA SER A 265 29.32 -19.37 -4.59
C SER A 265 28.10 -19.88 -3.82
N ASN A 266 28.12 -21.10 -3.27
CA ASN A 266 27.06 -21.65 -2.47
C ASN A 266 26.98 -20.93 -1.11
N LYS A 267 25.82 -20.33 -0.77
CA LYS A 267 25.61 -19.53 0.45
C LYS A 267 25.82 -20.37 1.73
N SER A 268 25.31 -21.60 1.79
CA SER A 268 25.40 -22.44 2.98
C SER A 268 26.86 -22.79 3.29
N ASP A 269 27.60 -23.25 2.27
CA ASP A 269 29.00 -23.67 2.40
C ASP A 269 29.91 -22.48 2.75
N ARG A 270 29.62 -21.32 2.13
CA ARG A 270 30.32 -20.06 2.44
C ARG A 270 30.09 -19.63 3.88
N ASN A 271 28.84 -19.65 4.35
CA ASN A 271 28.51 -19.29 5.73
C ASN A 271 29.10 -20.24 6.76
N GLU A 272 29.15 -21.55 6.45
CA GLU A 272 29.83 -22.52 7.30
C GLU A 272 31.34 -22.23 7.40
N THR A 273 31.98 -21.92 6.28
CA THR A 273 33.40 -21.57 6.23
C THR A 273 33.70 -20.28 7.00
N LEU A 274 32.91 -19.20 6.76
CA LEU A 274 33.05 -17.94 7.49
C LEU A 274 32.76 -18.12 8.98
N GLY A 275 31.79 -18.97 9.33
CA GLY A 275 31.49 -19.33 10.70
C GLY A 275 32.64 -20.03 11.41
N ALA A 276 33.34 -20.94 10.73
CA ALA A 276 34.53 -21.61 11.26
C ALA A 276 35.68 -20.61 11.51
N ILE A 277 35.90 -19.66 10.58
CA ILE A 277 36.91 -18.60 10.75
C ILE A 277 36.54 -17.69 11.94
N LYS A 278 35.25 -17.30 12.05
CA LYS A 278 34.78 -16.52 13.17
C LYS A 278 34.96 -17.21 14.53
N ASN A 279 34.71 -18.52 14.60
CA ASN A 279 34.95 -19.32 15.81
C ASN A 279 36.46 -19.37 16.17
N GLN A 280 37.31 -19.49 15.18
CA GLN A 280 38.78 -19.42 15.38
C GLN A 280 39.19 -18.05 15.95
N ILE A 281 38.62 -16.96 15.42
CA ILE A 281 38.86 -15.59 15.94
C ILE A 281 38.45 -15.49 17.42
N VAL A 282 37.31 -16.07 17.79
CA VAL A 282 36.83 -16.10 19.18
C VAL A 282 37.77 -16.89 20.08
N GLU A 283 38.27 -18.05 19.62
CA GLU A 283 39.25 -18.87 20.36
C GLU A 283 40.59 -18.15 20.54
N ASP A 284 41.08 -17.49 19.50
CA ASP A 284 42.36 -16.76 19.53
C ASP A 284 42.30 -15.48 20.42
N HIS A 285 41.10 -15.06 20.80
CA HIS A 285 40.87 -13.89 21.69
C HIS A 285 40.09 -14.30 22.95
N ALA A 286 40.23 -15.52 23.43
CA ALA A 286 39.53 -16.02 24.61
C ALA A 286 39.93 -15.36 25.94
N ASP A 287 41.01 -14.61 25.97
CA ASP A 287 41.57 -13.91 27.14
C ASP A 287 41.04 -12.51 27.34
N ILE A 288 40.27 -11.95 26.40
CA ILE A 288 39.62 -10.62 26.51
C ILE A 288 38.18 -10.73 26.98
N ASP A 289 37.63 -9.65 27.51
CA ASP A 289 36.23 -9.60 27.93
C ASP A 289 35.24 -9.55 26.76
N GLU A 290 33.95 -9.77 27.03
CA GLU A 290 32.90 -9.84 26.01
C GLU A 290 32.76 -8.53 25.22
N PHE A 291 33.00 -7.37 25.85
CA PHE A 291 32.92 -6.06 25.22
C PHE A 291 34.05 -5.87 24.20
N GLU A 292 35.29 -6.21 24.56
CA GLU A 292 36.45 -6.14 23.66
C GLU A 292 36.32 -7.21 22.53
N LEU A 293 35.83 -8.40 22.86
CA LEU A 293 35.53 -9.43 21.84
C LEU A 293 34.51 -8.94 20.80
N GLY A 294 33.52 -8.17 21.24
CA GLY A 294 32.56 -7.50 20.35
C GLY A 294 33.24 -6.59 19.32
N LYS A 295 34.31 -5.86 19.72
CA LYS A 295 35.09 -5.02 18.80
C LYS A 295 35.90 -5.85 17.80
N VAL A 296 36.48 -6.95 18.23
CA VAL A 296 37.19 -7.90 17.34
C VAL A 296 36.24 -8.46 16.29
N LEU A 297 35.04 -8.87 16.69
CA LEU A 297 34.04 -9.38 15.77
C LEU A 297 33.49 -8.28 14.81
N ASN A 298 33.46 -7.04 15.23
CA ASN A 298 33.16 -5.93 14.33
C ASN A 298 34.29 -5.72 13.31
N SER A 299 35.55 -5.86 13.71
CA SER A 299 36.70 -5.80 12.81
C SER A 299 36.67 -6.93 11.76
N PHE A 300 36.22 -8.13 12.14
CA PHE A 300 36.00 -9.23 11.19
C PHE A 300 34.93 -8.85 10.14
N LYS A 301 33.78 -8.30 10.56
CA LYS A 301 32.74 -7.87 9.65
C LYS A 301 33.19 -6.75 8.71
N GLU A 302 33.97 -5.79 9.24
CA GLU A 302 34.53 -4.70 8.43
C GLU A 302 35.52 -5.22 7.39
N LEU A 303 36.31 -6.25 7.73
CA LEU A 303 37.21 -6.91 6.79
C LEU A 303 36.43 -7.68 5.70
N GLU A 304 35.35 -8.41 6.05
CA GLU A 304 34.42 -9.03 5.09
C GLU A 304 33.89 -7.99 4.11
N LYS A 305 33.40 -6.86 4.64
CA LYS A 305 32.89 -5.74 3.86
C LYS A 305 33.93 -5.22 2.86
N ASN A 306 35.14 -4.94 3.33
CA ASN A 306 36.20 -4.38 2.51
C ASN A 306 36.66 -5.36 1.40
N ILE A 307 36.73 -6.66 1.67
CA ILE A 307 37.06 -7.68 0.67
C ILE A 307 35.99 -7.75 -0.43
N VAL A 308 34.71 -7.85 -0.06
CA VAL A 308 33.61 -7.94 -1.03
C VAL A 308 33.51 -6.68 -1.88
N ARG A 309 33.56 -5.50 -1.25
CA ARG A 309 33.51 -4.21 -1.95
C ARG A 309 34.69 -4.03 -2.92
N GLY A 310 35.90 -4.36 -2.45
CA GLY A 310 37.11 -4.32 -3.27
C GLY A 310 37.04 -5.26 -4.48
N ASN A 311 36.52 -6.48 -4.31
CA ASN A 311 36.31 -7.41 -5.42
C ASN A 311 35.37 -6.83 -6.48
N ILE A 312 34.24 -6.26 -6.07
CA ILE A 312 33.24 -5.69 -6.97
C ILE A 312 33.82 -4.50 -7.76
N LEU A 313 34.50 -3.58 -7.10
CA LEU A 313 35.12 -2.41 -7.77
C LEU A 313 36.26 -2.79 -8.71
N ASN A 314 36.95 -3.90 -8.45
CA ASN A 314 37.97 -4.47 -9.32
C ASN A 314 37.44 -5.36 -10.44
N ASN A 315 36.12 -5.34 -10.72
CA ASN A 315 35.45 -6.16 -11.73
C ASN A 315 35.64 -7.67 -11.55
N MET A 316 35.83 -8.12 -10.31
CA MET A 316 35.79 -9.53 -9.96
C MET A 316 34.35 -10.03 -9.92
N PRO A 317 34.10 -11.33 -10.08
CA PRO A 317 32.74 -11.87 -9.89
C PRO A 317 32.15 -11.51 -8.53
N ARG A 318 30.85 -11.30 -8.50
CA ARG A 318 30.08 -11.10 -7.27
C ARG A 318 30.11 -12.35 -6.38
N ILE A 319 29.56 -12.26 -5.17
CA ILE A 319 29.55 -13.33 -4.17
C ILE A 319 28.99 -14.66 -4.71
N ASP A 320 28.02 -14.59 -5.63
CA ASP A 320 27.40 -15.76 -6.28
C ASP A 320 27.95 -16.05 -7.67
N GLY A 321 29.03 -15.39 -8.09
CA GLY A 321 29.73 -15.61 -9.35
C GLY A 321 29.15 -14.83 -10.54
N ARG A 322 28.06 -14.06 -10.37
CA ARG A 322 27.48 -13.21 -11.43
C ARG A 322 28.35 -11.98 -11.73
N ASP A 323 28.11 -11.37 -12.88
CA ASP A 323 28.53 -10.00 -13.20
C ASP A 323 27.60 -8.95 -12.54
N LEU A 324 27.81 -7.68 -12.89
CA LEU A 324 27.05 -6.57 -12.31
C LEU A 324 25.63 -6.40 -12.88
N ASP A 325 25.31 -7.03 -14.01
CA ASP A 325 24.09 -6.79 -14.79
C ASP A 325 23.11 -7.96 -14.80
N THR A 326 23.61 -9.17 -14.53
CA THR A 326 22.82 -10.40 -14.61
C THR A 326 21.81 -10.53 -13.48
N VAL A 327 20.54 -10.73 -13.83
CA VAL A 327 19.44 -11.10 -12.92
C VAL A 327 19.58 -12.61 -12.59
N ARG A 328 19.31 -12.99 -11.33
CA ARG A 328 19.26 -14.42 -10.94
C ARG A 328 18.22 -15.18 -11.73
N PRO A 329 18.32 -16.51 -11.89
CA PRO A 329 17.30 -17.31 -12.54
C PRO A 329 15.92 -17.07 -11.93
N VAL A 330 14.93 -16.85 -12.79
CA VAL A 330 13.53 -16.60 -12.41
C VAL A 330 12.70 -17.82 -12.77
N PHE A 331 11.87 -18.28 -11.83
CA PHE A 331 10.87 -19.32 -12.03
C PHE A 331 9.51 -18.80 -11.62
N VAL A 332 8.49 -19.08 -12.43
CA VAL A 332 7.12 -18.60 -12.25
C VAL A 332 6.14 -19.75 -12.46
N GLU A 333 5.16 -19.85 -11.55
CA GLU A 333 4.03 -20.78 -11.67
C GLU A 333 2.76 -20.09 -11.18
N THR A 334 1.65 -20.28 -11.88
CA THR A 334 0.32 -19.78 -11.47
C THR A 334 -0.59 -20.96 -11.15
N ASP A 335 -1.71 -20.69 -10.45
CA ASP A 335 -2.67 -21.73 -10.05
C ASP A 335 -2.08 -22.81 -9.12
N VAL A 336 -1.20 -22.38 -8.20
CA VAL A 336 -0.51 -23.29 -7.29
C VAL A 336 -1.35 -23.74 -6.10
N LEU A 337 -2.45 -23.05 -5.79
CA LEU A 337 -3.36 -23.35 -4.68
C LEU A 337 -4.78 -23.61 -5.19
N PRO A 338 -5.26 -24.86 -5.21
CA PRO A 338 -6.50 -25.24 -5.93
C PRO A 338 -7.80 -24.56 -5.43
N SER A 339 -7.82 -24.09 -4.18
CA SER A 339 -9.01 -23.45 -3.60
C SER A 339 -8.91 -21.92 -3.54
N ALA A 340 -7.79 -21.34 -3.98
CA ALA A 340 -7.62 -19.89 -4.05
C ALA A 340 -8.36 -19.31 -5.25
N HIS A 341 -8.67 -18.01 -5.21
CA HIS A 341 -9.23 -17.33 -6.37
C HIS A 341 -8.17 -17.09 -7.44
N GLY A 342 -6.93 -16.77 -7.01
CA GLY A 342 -5.74 -16.75 -7.83
C GLY A 342 -4.51 -16.93 -6.96
N SER A 343 -3.48 -17.58 -7.48
CA SER A 343 -2.26 -17.87 -6.74
C SER A 343 -1.06 -17.97 -7.67
N ALA A 344 0.10 -17.51 -7.18
CA ALA A 344 1.34 -17.59 -7.91
C ALA A 344 2.51 -17.96 -7.00
N LEU A 345 3.43 -18.77 -7.52
CA LEU A 345 4.75 -18.98 -6.97
C LEU A 345 5.74 -18.19 -7.83
N PHE A 346 6.44 -17.28 -7.22
CA PHE A 346 7.52 -16.52 -7.84
C PHE A 346 8.83 -16.82 -7.13
N THR A 347 9.81 -17.26 -7.88
CA THR A 347 11.16 -17.55 -7.37
C THR A 347 12.20 -16.81 -8.20
N ARG A 348 13.12 -16.11 -7.52
CA ARG A 348 14.28 -15.45 -8.12
C ARG A 348 15.54 -15.86 -7.37
N GLY A 349 16.30 -16.81 -7.91
CA GLY A 349 17.39 -17.47 -7.19
C GLY A 349 16.90 -18.08 -5.87
N GLU A 350 17.47 -17.64 -4.76
CA GLU A 350 17.14 -18.05 -3.38
C GLU A 350 16.13 -17.08 -2.72
N THR A 351 15.22 -16.49 -3.47
CA THR A 351 14.13 -15.65 -2.95
C THR A 351 12.82 -16.12 -3.56
N GLN A 352 11.89 -16.55 -2.71
CA GLN A 352 10.63 -17.17 -3.13
C GLN A 352 9.44 -16.59 -2.36
N ALA A 353 8.34 -16.36 -3.07
CA ALA A 353 7.08 -15.94 -2.51
C ALA A 353 5.93 -16.76 -3.09
N ILE A 354 5.03 -17.23 -2.23
CA ILE A 354 3.69 -17.69 -2.61
C ILE A 354 2.75 -16.51 -2.40
N VAL A 355 2.12 -16.05 -3.48
CA VAL A 355 1.23 -14.89 -3.44
C VAL A 355 -0.18 -15.31 -3.82
N VAL A 356 -1.15 -14.95 -2.98
CA VAL A 356 -2.53 -15.40 -3.08
C VAL A 356 -3.47 -14.20 -3.18
N ALA A 357 -4.27 -14.16 -4.23
CA ALA A 357 -5.32 -13.17 -4.45
C ALA A 357 -6.69 -13.73 -4.04
N THR A 358 -7.45 -12.94 -3.29
CA THR A 358 -8.82 -13.23 -2.88
C THR A 358 -9.71 -12.07 -3.29
N LEU A 359 -10.80 -12.37 -3.98
CA LEU A 359 -11.81 -11.41 -4.41
C LEU A 359 -13.01 -11.46 -3.45
N GLY A 360 -13.48 -10.31 -3.02
CA GLY A 360 -14.61 -10.17 -2.11
C GLY A 360 -15.59 -9.10 -2.58
N SER A 361 -16.64 -8.88 -1.79
CA SER A 361 -17.64 -7.84 -2.03
C SER A 361 -17.15 -6.47 -1.56
N SER A 362 -17.86 -5.41 -1.91
CA SER A 362 -17.63 -4.05 -1.38
C SER A 362 -17.69 -3.96 0.16
N ARG A 363 -18.39 -4.90 0.82
CA ARG A 363 -18.48 -4.97 2.29
C ARG A 363 -17.20 -5.45 2.95
N ASP A 364 -16.34 -6.14 2.18
CA ASP A 364 -15.06 -6.64 2.65
C ASP A 364 -13.95 -5.59 2.54
N ALA A 365 -14.26 -4.41 1.97
CA ALA A 365 -13.32 -3.30 1.86
C ALA A 365 -12.85 -2.82 3.23
N GLN A 366 -11.57 -2.47 3.32
CA GLN A 366 -10.97 -1.99 4.55
C GLN A 366 -11.47 -0.58 4.87
N ARG A 367 -12.12 -0.41 6.01
CA ARG A 367 -12.47 0.92 6.52
C ARG A 367 -11.28 1.55 7.20
N ILE A 368 -10.90 2.73 6.75
CA ILE A 368 -9.79 3.51 7.28
C ILE A 368 -10.35 4.75 7.96
N GLU A 369 -10.09 4.87 9.26
CA GLU A 369 -10.41 6.07 10.04
C GLU A 369 -9.14 6.89 10.24
N ALA A 370 -9.00 7.99 9.52
CA ALA A 370 -7.88 8.92 9.60
C ALA A 370 -8.31 10.28 10.16
N ILE A 371 -7.35 11.14 10.46
CA ILE A 371 -7.66 12.49 10.97
C ILE A 371 -8.39 13.34 9.93
N GLU A 372 -8.19 13.12 8.64
CA GLU A 372 -8.90 13.78 7.55
C GLU A 372 -10.36 13.35 7.45
N GLY A 373 -10.68 12.10 7.75
CA GLY A 373 -12.01 11.53 7.59
C GLY A 373 -12.02 10.02 7.64
N GLU A 374 -13.12 9.46 7.17
CA GLU A 374 -13.27 8.03 6.91
C GLU A 374 -13.16 7.77 5.42
N SER A 375 -12.46 6.72 5.06
CA SER A 375 -12.33 6.24 3.68
C SER A 375 -12.45 4.72 3.62
N SER A 376 -12.60 4.20 2.42
CA SER A 376 -12.65 2.76 2.14
C SER A 376 -11.57 2.41 1.15
N ASP A 377 -10.86 1.33 1.38
CA ASP A 377 -9.83 0.81 0.49
C ASP A 377 -10.23 -0.57 -0.02
N ASN A 378 -10.37 -0.68 -1.33
CA ASN A 378 -10.78 -1.91 -2.01
C ASN A 378 -9.60 -2.81 -2.41
N PHE A 379 -8.37 -2.35 -2.23
CA PHE A 379 -7.17 -3.12 -2.50
C PHE A 379 -6.28 -3.23 -1.27
N MET A 380 -6.19 -4.42 -0.71
CA MET A 380 -5.36 -4.74 0.45
C MET A 380 -4.22 -5.65 0.04
N LEU A 381 -3.00 -5.33 0.48
CA LEU A 381 -1.85 -6.21 0.32
C LEU A 381 -1.15 -6.43 1.66
N HIS A 382 -1.06 -7.69 2.08
CA HIS A 382 -0.40 -8.12 3.30
C HIS A 382 0.84 -8.94 2.97
N TYR A 383 1.95 -8.59 3.62
CA TYR A 383 3.25 -9.23 3.43
C TYR A 383 3.66 -9.92 4.74
N ASN A 384 3.95 -11.19 4.66
CA ASN A 384 4.36 -12.01 5.78
C ASN A 384 5.80 -12.53 5.57
N PHE A 385 6.65 -12.32 6.58
CA PHE A 385 8.05 -12.74 6.57
C PHE A 385 8.35 -13.61 7.80
N PRO A 386 8.03 -14.90 7.75
CA PRO A 386 8.27 -15.83 8.85
C PRO A 386 9.77 -16.14 8.97
N ALA A 387 10.23 -16.47 10.18
CA ALA A 387 11.65 -16.72 10.46
C ALA A 387 12.24 -17.87 9.63
N TYR A 388 11.44 -18.88 9.29
CA TYR A 388 11.90 -20.01 8.46
C TYR A 388 12.34 -19.58 7.05
N SER A 389 11.88 -18.43 6.55
CA SER A 389 12.26 -17.92 5.22
C SER A 389 13.76 -17.59 5.11
N VAL A 390 14.42 -17.41 6.23
CA VAL A 390 15.89 -17.22 6.35
C VAL A 390 16.57 -18.33 7.15
N GLY A 391 15.87 -19.45 7.41
CA GLY A 391 16.39 -20.58 8.15
C GLY A 391 16.51 -20.36 9.67
N GLU A 392 15.82 -19.37 10.23
CA GLU A 392 15.86 -19.04 11.64
C GLU A 392 14.67 -19.61 12.42
N ILE A 393 14.85 -19.78 13.73
CA ILE A 393 13.77 -20.09 14.67
C ILE A 393 13.23 -18.77 15.20
N GLY A 394 11.90 -18.57 15.10
CA GLY A 394 11.24 -17.36 15.58
C GLY A 394 9.82 -17.62 16.06
N MET A 395 9.34 -16.78 16.98
CA MET A 395 7.95 -16.82 17.43
C MET A 395 7.04 -16.11 16.42
N PRO A 396 5.87 -16.68 16.08
CA PRO A 396 4.89 -15.99 15.25
C PRO A 396 4.33 -14.79 16.04
N MET A 397 4.65 -13.60 15.58
CA MET A 397 4.15 -12.34 16.12
C MET A 397 3.39 -11.61 15.02
N GLY A 398 2.61 -10.59 15.40
CA GLY A 398 1.98 -9.71 14.42
C GLY A 398 3.03 -8.98 13.54
N PRO A 399 2.59 -8.36 12.44
CA PRO A 399 3.50 -7.76 11.46
C PRO A 399 4.37 -6.68 12.10
N LYS A 400 5.67 -6.74 11.82
CA LYS A 400 6.65 -5.74 12.26
C LYS A 400 6.63 -4.53 11.32
N ARG A 401 7.21 -3.42 11.74
CA ARG A 401 7.33 -2.19 10.90
C ARG A 401 7.93 -2.45 9.51
N ARG A 402 8.89 -3.39 9.41
CA ARG A 402 9.52 -3.77 8.12
C ARG A 402 8.52 -4.46 7.21
N GLU A 403 7.72 -5.38 7.74
CA GLU A 403 6.71 -6.13 6.97
C GLU A 403 5.62 -5.19 6.45
N ILE A 404 5.15 -4.24 7.28
CA ILE A 404 4.21 -3.20 6.86
C ILE A 404 4.81 -2.35 5.72
N GLY A 405 6.07 -1.95 5.83
CA GLY A 405 6.74 -1.17 4.78
C GLY A 405 6.91 -1.92 3.46
N HIS A 406 7.28 -3.21 3.52
CA HIS A 406 7.42 -4.05 2.32
C HIS A 406 6.07 -4.33 1.66
N GLY A 407 5.02 -4.60 2.44
CA GLY A 407 3.66 -4.77 1.94
C GLY A 407 3.16 -3.50 1.24
N ASN A 408 3.35 -2.33 1.86
CA ASN A 408 2.92 -1.07 1.27
C ASN A 408 3.69 -0.72 -0.02
N LEU A 409 4.98 -1.03 -0.11
CA LEU A 409 5.75 -0.86 -1.35
C LEU A 409 5.18 -1.72 -2.48
N ALA A 410 4.88 -3.00 -2.21
CA ALA A 410 4.26 -3.88 -3.20
C ALA A 410 2.84 -3.42 -3.57
N LYS A 411 2.06 -2.93 -2.60
CA LYS A 411 0.72 -2.36 -2.82
C LYS A 411 0.76 -1.17 -3.78
N ARG A 412 1.63 -0.20 -3.53
CA ARG A 412 1.81 0.99 -4.39
C ARG A 412 2.26 0.63 -5.80
N ALA A 413 3.16 -0.36 -5.91
CA ALA A 413 3.66 -0.82 -7.20
C ALA A 413 2.57 -1.33 -8.14
N ILE A 414 1.50 -1.91 -7.59
CA ILE A 414 0.40 -2.51 -8.36
C ILE A 414 -0.75 -1.53 -8.58
N LYS A 415 -0.93 -0.56 -7.69
CA LYS A 415 -2.09 0.34 -7.68
C LYS A 415 -2.33 1.06 -9.01
N ALA A 416 -1.25 1.45 -9.70
CA ALA A 416 -1.34 2.15 -10.99
C ALA A 416 -1.95 1.34 -12.13
N VAL A 417 -1.96 0.01 -12.02
CA VAL A 417 -2.44 -0.92 -13.06
C VAL A 417 -3.73 -1.64 -12.69
N LEU A 418 -4.30 -1.34 -11.52
CA LEU A 418 -5.58 -1.91 -11.12
C LEU A 418 -6.72 -1.34 -11.98
N PRO A 419 -7.74 -2.15 -12.27
CA PRO A 419 -8.96 -1.65 -12.91
C PRO A 419 -9.70 -0.68 -11.98
N ASP A 420 -10.44 0.24 -12.58
CA ASP A 420 -11.35 1.11 -11.84
C ASP A 420 -12.45 0.29 -11.15
N VAL A 421 -12.90 0.76 -9.98
CA VAL A 421 -13.94 0.08 -9.18
C VAL A 421 -15.26 -0.03 -9.94
N GLU A 422 -15.53 0.88 -10.86
CA GLU A 422 -16.72 0.90 -11.70
C GLU A 422 -16.70 -0.23 -12.75
N ASP A 423 -15.50 -0.58 -13.24
CA ASP A 423 -15.29 -1.64 -14.21
C ASP A 423 -15.11 -3.01 -13.56
N PHE A 424 -14.48 -3.05 -12.38
CA PHE A 424 -14.21 -4.27 -11.63
C PHE A 424 -14.52 -4.10 -10.15
N GLY A 425 -15.79 -4.24 -9.78
CA GLY A 425 -16.35 -3.88 -8.46
C GLY A 425 -15.96 -4.80 -7.29
N TYR A 426 -14.96 -5.66 -7.44
CA TYR A 426 -14.47 -6.52 -6.35
C TYR A 426 -13.57 -5.77 -5.39
N THR A 427 -13.66 -6.12 -4.12
CA THR A 427 -12.59 -5.88 -3.15
C THR A 427 -11.52 -6.94 -3.33
N MET A 428 -10.27 -6.53 -3.45
CA MET A 428 -9.12 -7.40 -3.68
C MET A 428 -8.25 -7.47 -2.45
N ARG A 429 -8.01 -8.66 -1.93
CA ARG A 429 -7.04 -8.90 -0.87
C ARG A 429 -5.93 -9.82 -1.35
N VAL A 430 -4.71 -9.31 -1.38
CA VAL A 430 -3.52 -10.10 -1.71
C VAL A 430 -2.71 -10.38 -0.45
N VAL A 431 -2.23 -11.60 -0.31
CA VAL A 431 -1.31 -12.01 0.76
C VAL A 431 -0.07 -12.60 0.12
N SER A 432 1.09 -12.03 0.45
CA SER A 432 2.39 -12.53 0.03
C SER A 432 3.06 -13.24 1.20
N GLU A 433 3.22 -14.55 1.09
CA GLU A 433 3.94 -15.41 2.03
C GLU A 433 5.37 -15.62 1.52
N ILE A 434 6.34 -15.08 2.22
CA ILE A 434 7.76 -15.27 1.85
C ILE A 434 8.22 -16.62 2.39
N THR A 435 8.53 -17.52 1.48
CA THR A 435 8.96 -18.89 1.81
C THR A 435 10.47 -19.04 1.85
N GLU A 436 11.21 -18.20 1.09
CA GLU A 436 12.65 -18.14 1.08
C GLU A 436 13.14 -16.73 0.79
N SER A 437 14.24 -16.27 1.41
CA SER A 437 14.74 -14.91 1.23
C SER A 437 16.27 -14.80 1.25
N ASN A 438 16.80 -14.34 0.11
CA ASN A 438 18.18 -13.90 -0.05
C ASN A 438 18.24 -12.69 -1.00
N GLY A 439 17.77 -11.54 -0.55
CA GLY A 439 17.70 -10.28 -1.30
C GLY A 439 16.33 -9.98 -1.89
N SER A 440 15.81 -8.81 -1.54
CA SER A 440 14.56 -8.16 -1.99
C SER A 440 13.33 -9.06 -2.18
N SER A 441 12.84 -9.61 -1.10
CA SER A 441 11.55 -10.33 -1.06
C SER A 441 10.33 -9.44 -1.37
N SER A 442 10.43 -8.13 -1.12
CA SER A 442 9.37 -7.18 -1.51
C SER A 442 9.18 -7.10 -3.03
N MET A 443 10.26 -7.18 -3.80
CA MET A 443 10.16 -7.19 -5.27
C MET A 443 9.66 -8.53 -5.80
N ALA A 444 9.94 -9.65 -5.13
CA ALA A 444 9.28 -10.93 -5.40
C ALA A 444 7.77 -10.85 -5.12
N SER A 445 7.36 -10.13 -4.06
CA SER A 445 5.95 -9.88 -3.76
C SER A 445 5.26 -9.03 -4.85
N VAL A 446 5.94 -8.03 -5.43
CA VAL A 446 5.42 -7.25 -6.57
C VAL A 446 5.12 -8.18 -7.76
N CYS A 447 6.10 -8.97 -8.18
CA CYS A 447 5.95 -9.90 -9.30
C CYS A 447 4.84 -10.92 -9.03
N GLY A 448 4.85 -11.56 -7.86
CA GLY A 448 3.84 -12.54 -7.46
C GLY A 448 2.43 -11.94 -7.33
N THR A 449 2.31 -10.67 -6.91
CA THR A 449 1.01 -9.97 -6.84
C THR A 449 0.44 -9.74 -8.24
N SER A 450 1.26 -9.24 -9.18
CA SER A 450 0.84 -9.09 -10.58
C SER A 450 0.34 -10.42 -11.16
N LEU A 451 1.09 -11.50 -10.96
CA LEU A 451 0.75 -12.84 -11.42
C LEU A 451 -0.53 -13.39 -10.77
N SER A 452 -0.66 -13.31 -9.45
CA SER A 452 -1.80 -13.86 -8.71
C SER A 452 -3.10 -13.11 -8.99
N LEU A 453 -3.05 -11.80 -9.24
CA LEU A 453 -4.22 -11.01 -9.66
C LEU A 453 -4.67 -11.38 -11.08
N MET A 454 -3.74 -11.52 -12.01
CA MET A 454 -4.07 -11.99 -13.37
C MET A 454 -4.60 -13.42 -13.35
N ASP A 455 -4.07 -14.29 -12.51
CA ASP A 455 -4.53 -15.67 -12.31
C ASP A 455 -5.97 -15.70 -11.75
N ALA A 456 -6.32 -14.76 -10.86
CA ALA A 456 -7.67 -14.58 -10.32
C ALA A 456 -8.69 -14.03 -11.35
N GLY A 457 -8.23 -13.56 -12.50
CA GLY A 457 -9.06 -12.90 -13.51
C GLY A 457 -9.22 -11.39 -13.33
N VAL A 458 -8.35 -10.74 -12.54
CA VAL A 458 -8.35 -9.27 -12.39
C VAL A 458 -7.74 -8.64 -13.65
N PRO A 459 -8.47 -7.78 -14.38
CA PRO A 459 -8.01 -7.19 -15.63
C PRO A 459 -7.03 -6.04 -15.37
N LEU A 460 -5.79 -6.38 -14.97
CA LEU A 460 -4.72 -5.38 -14.86
C LEU A 460 -4.46 -4.75 -16.24
N THR A 461 -4.20 -3.44 -16.28
CA THR A 461 -3.86 -2.73 -17.52
C THR A 461 -2.55 -3.24 -18.12
N SER A 462 -1.59 -3.62 -17.27
CA SER A 462 -0.29 -4.18 -17.66
C SER A 462 0.30 -5.02 -16.54
N PRO A 463 1.10 -6.07 -16.83
CA PRO A 463 1.88 -6.76 -15.83
C PRO A 463 2.93 -5.85 -15.18
N VAL A 464 3.22 -6.08 -13.90
CA VAL A 464 4.23 -5.32 -13.15
C VAL A 464 5.31 -6.27 -12.63
N ALA A 465 6.57 -5.89 -12.85
CA ALA A 465 7.71 -6.54 -12.23
C ALA A 465 8.49 -5.58 -11.34
N GLY A 466 9.27 -6.13 -10.41
CA GLY A 466 10.11 -5.36 -9.52
C GLY A 466 11.51 -5.95 -9.39
N ILE A 467 12.50 -5.06 -9.22
CA ILE A 467 13.91 -5.40 -9.04
C ILE A 467 14.54 -4.55 -7.94
N ALA A 468 15.57 -5.07 -7.29
CA ALA A 468 16.40 -4.33 -6.35
C ALA A 468 17.82 -4.17 -6.89
N MET A 469 18.26 -2.91 -6.91
CA MET A 469 19.60 -2.50 -7.30
C MET A 469 20.41 -2.15 -6.06
N GLY A 470 21.72 -2.33 -6.13
CA GLY A 470 22.66 -1.91 -5.10
C GLY A 470 23.74 -1.00 -5.64
N LEU A 471 24.51 -0.45 -4.71
CA LEU A 471 25.64 0.43 -5.01
C LEU A 471 26.83 0.06 -4.12
N ILE A 472 27.99 0.00 -4.71
CA ILE A 472 29.26 0.05 -4.00
C ILE A 472 29.98 1.31 -4.46
N LYS A 473 30.37 2.19 -3.54
CA LYS A 473 31.06 3.45 -3.84
C LYS A 473 32.24 3.67 -2.89
N GLU A 474 33.42 3.91 -3.46
CA GLU A 474 34.63 4.26 -2.72
C GLU A 474 35.28 5.48 -3.39
N GLY A 475 35.25 6.62 -2.73
CA GLY A 475 35.68 7.88 -3.33
C GLY A 475 34.85 8.23 -4.56
N ASP A 476 35.50 8.32 -5.71
CA ASP A 476 34.87 8.59 -7.02
C ASP A 476 34.51 7.32 -7.79
N ASP A 477 35.06 6.17 -7.40
CA ASP A 477 34.79 4.86 -8.03
C ASP A 477 33.46 4.30 -7.51
N PHE A 478 32.64 3.78 -8.43
CA PHE A 478 31.38 3.15 -8.06
C PHE A 478 31.00 1.99 -8.99
N ALA A 479 30.22 1.08 -8.47
CA ALA A 479 29.57 0.00 -9.21
C ALA A 479 28.11 -0.14 -8.82
N VAL A 480 27.22 -0.13 -9.81
CA VAL A 480 25.79 -0.39 -9.63
C VAL A 480 25.53 -1.88 -9.89
N LEU A 481 24.93 -2.54 -8.91
CA LEU A 481 24.64 -3.97 -8.90
C LEU A 481 23.17 -4.22 -9.24
N THR A 482 22.91 -5.09 -10.21
CA THR A 482 21.56 -5.53 -10.56
C THR A 482 21.19 -6.76 -9.74
N ASP A 483 19.97 -6.80 -9.19
CA ASP A 483 19.44 -7.92 -8.41
C ASP A 483 20.34 -8.33 -7.25
N ILE A 484 20.42 -7.48 -6.23
CA ILE A 484 21.30 -7.69 -5.08
C ILE A 484 20.86 -8.85 -4.18
N LEU A 485 21.86 -9.55 -3.66
CA LEU A 485 21.69 -10.53 -2.57
C LEU A 485 21.49 -9.84 -1.23
N GLY A 486 21.05 -10.59 -0.22
CA GLY A 486 20.92 -10.08 1.15
C GLY A 486 22.26 -9.61 1.74
N ASP A 487 23.35 -10.34 1.46
CA ASP A 487 24.70 -9.96 1.88
C ASP A 487 25.16 -8.67 1.19
N GLU A 488 24.86 -8.50 -0.10
CA GLU A 488 25.19 -7.30 -0.87
C GLU A 488 24.36 -6.09 -0.45
N ASP A 489 23.07 -6.27 -0.09
CA ASP A 489 22.29 -5.22 0.54
C ASP A 489 22.94 -4.75 1.86
N HIS A 490 23.38 -5.70 2.68
CA HIS A 490 23.98 -5.38 3.98
C HIS A 490 25.34 -4.66 3.86
N LEU A 491 26.18 -5.09 2.92
CA LEU A 491 27.54 -4.56 2.69
C LEU A 491 27.57 -3.34 1.75
N GLY A 492 26.47 -3.08 1.01
CA GLY A 492 26.37 -2.01 0.03
C GLY A 492 25.96 -0.67 0.60
N ASP A 493 26.02 0.35 -0.24
CA ASP A 493 25.80 1.77 0.09
C ASP A 493 24.39 2.24 -0.30
N MET A 494 23.66 1.47 -1.10
CA MET A 494 22.31 1.78 -1.56
C MET A 494 21.47 0.51 -1.65
N ASP A 495 20.22 0.59 -1.24
CA ASP A 495 19.12 -0.34 -1.56
C ASP A 495 18.09 0.42 -2.40
N PHE A 496 18.02 0.12 -3.69
CA PHE A 496 17.20 0.83 -4.66
C PHE A 496 16.23 -0.13 -5.35
N LYS A 497 14.97 -0.04 -4.99
CA LYS A 497 13.88 -0.87 -5.50
C LYS A 497 13.08 -0.11 -6.54
N VAL A 498 12.91 -0.71 -7.71
CA VAL A 498 12.16 -0.14 -8.82
C VAL A 498 11.14 -1.16 -9.30
N ALA A 499 9.88 -0.79 -9.27
CA ALA A 499 8.78 -1.55 -9.82
C ALA A 499 8.10 -0.79 -10.96
N GLY A 500 7.57 -1.53 -11.93
CA GLY A 500 6.87 -0.93 -13.06
C GLY A 500 6.51 -1.93 -14.14
N THR A 501 5.84 -1.40 -15.14
CA THR A 501 5.45 -2.09 -16.37
C THR A 501 6.57 -2.00 -17.42
N GLU A 502 6.30 -2.46 -18.63
CA GLU A 502 7.20 -2.25 -19.77
C GLU A 502 7.33 -0.76 -20.13
N THR A 503 6.26 0.03 -19.93
CA THR A 503 6.15 1.42 -20.33
C THR A 503 6.73 2.39 -19.31
N GLY A 504 6.59 2.13 -18.02
CA GLY A 504 7.03 3.07 -16.99
C GLY A 504 7.10 2.52 -15.57
N ILE A 505 7.54 3.37 -14.66
CA ILE A 505 7.70 3.09 -13.24
C ILE A 505 6.37 3.30 -12.52
N THR A 506 6.00 2.36 -11.65
CA THR A 506 4.82 2.45 -10.79
C THR A 506 5.17 2.69 -9.32
N ALA A 507 6.34 2.25 -8.87
CA ALA A 507 6.86 2.58 -7.54
C ALA A 507 8.38 2.57 -7.53
N LEU A 508 8.95 3.45 -6.71
CA LEU A 508 10.37 3.55 -6.49
C LEU A 508 10.64 3.76 -5.01
N GLN A 509 11.59 3.01 -4.45
CA GLN A 509 12.08 3.19 -3.10
C GLN A 509 13.59 3.13 -3.08
N MET A 510 14.24 4.18 -2.55
CA MET A 510 15.69 4.26 -2.43
C MET A 510 16.10 4.58 -1.00
N ASP A 511 17.03 3.83 -0.49
CA ASP A 511 17.68 4.01 0.80
C ASP A 511 19.18 4.11 0.59
N ILE A 512 19.78 5.22 0.99
CA ILE A 512 21.21 5.46 0.92
C ILE A 512 21.82 5.32 2.31
N LYS A 513 22.91 4.58 2.41
CA LYS A 513 23.62 4.29 3.69
C LYS A 513 24.91 5.11 3.85
N ILE A 514 25.21 5.93 2.87
CA ILE A 514 26.34 6.89 2.82
C ILE A 514 25.83 8.32 2.77
N LYS A 515 26.71 9.31 2.74
CA LYS A 515 26.35 10.74 2.73
C LYS A 515 25.57 11.22 1.51
N GLY A 516 25.28 10.32 0.55
CA GLY A 516 24.42 10.52 -0.59
C GLY A 516 25.06 10.12 -1.92
N ILE A 517 24.26 10.21 -2.99
CA ILE A 517 24.65 9.87 -4.37
C ILE A 517 24.36 11.02 -5.31
N ASN A 518 25.10 11.06 -6.42
CA ASN A 518 24.91 12.05 -7.48
C ASN A 518 23.93 11.57 -8.58
N GLU A 519 23.58 12.47 -9.47
CA GLU A 519 22.67 12.25 -10.59
C GLU A 519 23.11 11.08 -11.49
N SER A 520 24.40 11.00 -11.83
CA SER A 520 24.93 9.97 -12.73
C SER A 520 24.78 8.54 -12.18
N ILE A 521 24.90 8.37 -10.85
CA ILE A 521 24.67 7.07 -10.19
C ILE A 521 23.19 6.70 -10.28
N MET A 522 22.27 7.65 -10.03
CA MET A 522 20.83 7.44 -10.12
C MET A 522 20.39 7.08 -11.54
N GLU A 523 20.88 7.82 -12.55
CA GLU A 523 20.62 7.55 -13.97
C GLU A 523 21.08 6.13 -14.34
N THR A 524 22.32 5.76 -13.98
CA THR A 524 22.86 4.43 -14.23
C THR A 524 22.00 3.34 -13.57
N ALA A 525 21.57 3.55 -12.33
CA ALA A 525 20.74 2.60 -11.58
C ALA A 525 19.35 2.44 -12.21
N LEU A 526 18.72 3.52 -12.66
CA LEU A 526 17.42 3.50 -13.34
C LEU A 526 17.48 2.76 -14.67
N VAL A 527 18.49 3.00 -15.50
CA VAL A 527 18.69 2.31 -16.78
C VAL A 527 18.88 0.81 -16.58
N LYS A 528 19.75 0.41 -15.64
CA LYS A 528 19.97 -1.02 -15.32
C LYS A 528 18.69 -1.65 -14.74
N ALA A 529 17.96 -0.95 -13.87
CA ALA A 529 16.69 -1.42 -13.31
C ALA A 529 15.63 -1.64 -14.39
N LYS A 530 15.56 -0.77 -15.40
CA LYS A 530 14.65 -0.93 -16.56
C LYS A 530 14.95 -2.21 -17.32
N ASN A 531 16.23 -2.46 -17.64
CA ASN A 531 16.64 -3.65 -18.36
C ASN A 531 16.31 -4.92 -17.59
N ALA A 532 16.61 -4.94 -16.28
CA ALA A 532 16.32 -6.07 -15.42
C ALA A 532 14.80 -6.32 -15.25
N ARG A 533 14.02 -5.25 -15.09
CA ARG A 533 12.55 -5.33 -15.01
C ARG A 533 11.94 -5.90 -16.27
N ASN A 534 12.38 -5.42 -17.44
CA ASN A 534 11.91 -5.93 -18.73
C ASN A 534 12.29 -7.41 -18.95
N HIS A 535 13.48 -7.84 -18.49
CA HIS A 535 13.86 -9.25 -18.50
C HIS A 535 12.91 -10.10 -17.66
N ILE A 536 12.59 -9.67 -16.44
CA ILE A 536 11.66 -10.40 -15.55
C ILE A 536 10.26 -10.43 -16.16
N LEU A 537 9.75 -9.29 -16.69
CA LEU A 537 8.45 -9.22 -17.38
C LEU A 537 8.37 -10.19 -18.56
N GLY A 538 9.46 -10.32 -19.34
CA GLY A 538 9.53 -11.30 -20.43
C GLY A 538 9.26 -12.73 -19.95
N ILE A 539 9.90 -13.14 -18.84
CA ILE A 539 9.70 -14.48 -18.26
C ILE A 539 8.29 -14.63 -17.66
N MET A 540 7.78 -13.60 -16.97
CA MET A 540 6.41 -13.62 -16.43
C MET A 540 5.37 -13.76 -17.55
N ASN A 541 5.56 -13.05 -18.66
CA ASN A 541 4.65 -13.04 -19.81
C ASN A 541 4.64 -14.36 -20.57
N GLU A 542 5.69 -15.19 -20.50
CA GLU A 542 5.68 -16.54 -21.04
C GLU A 542 4.69 -17.46 -20.28
N VAL A 543 4.43 -17.19 -19.01
CA VAL A 543 3.49 -17.96 -18.18
C VAL A 543 2.09 -17.36 -18.21
N ILE A 544 1.97 -16.06 -18.00
CA ILE A 544 0.70 -15.31 -18.06
C ILE A 544 0.95 -13.87 -18.49
N SER A 545 0.41 -13.45 -19.62
CA SER A 545 0.58 -12.10 -20.19
C SER A 545 -0.65 -11.21 -20.06
N SER A 546 -1.81 -11.77 -19.68
CA SER A 546 -3.07 -11.08 -19.47
C SER A 546 -3.91 -11.83 -18.46
N ALA A 547 -4.92 -11.17 -17.89
CA ALA A 547 -5.84 -11.80 -16.97
C ALA A 547 -6.52 -13.03 -17.59
N LYS A 548 -6.62 -14.11 -16.81
CA LYS A 548 -7.47 -15.27 -17.14
C LYS A 548 -8.96 -14.88 -17.05
N ASP A 549 -9.84 -15.79 -17.45
CA ASP A 549 -11.25 -15.68 -17.06
C ASP A 549 -11.37 -15.66 -15.53
N LEU A 550 -12.43 -15.03 -15.04
CA LEU A 550 -12.67 -14.96 -13.60
C LEU A 550 -12.67 -16.37 -12.99
N SER A 551 -11.91 -16.56 -11.93
CA SER A 551 -11.79 -17.85 -11.24
C SER A 551 -13.15 -18.42 -10.86
N GLU A 552 -13.35 -19.72 -11.09
CA GLU A 552 -14.57 -20.44 -10.68
C GLU A 552 -14.78 -20.44 -9.16
N ASN A 553 -13.69 -20.29 -8.40
CA ASN A 553 -13.71 -20.17 -6.95
C ASN A 553 -14.11 -18.75 -6.47
N ALA A 554 -14.02 -17.74 -7.35
CA ALA A 554 -14.40 -16.38 -7.01
C ALA A 554 -15.91 -16.22 -6.89
N PRO A 555 -16.43 -15.36 -6.01
CA PRO A 555 -17.85 -15.08 -5.92
C PRO A 555 -18.33 -14.46 -7.25
N ALA A 556 -19.49 -14.94 -7.73
CA ALA A 556 -20.11 -14.36 -8.91
C ALA A 556 -20.61 -12.94 -8.60
N MET A 557 -20.33 -11.99 -9.47
CA MET A 557 -20.78 -10.60 -9.32
C MET A 557 -21.39 -10.06 -10.61
N LYS A 558 -22.43 -9.25 -10.48
CA LYS A 558 -22.96 -8.43 -11.57
C LYS A 558 -23.30 -7.03 -11.05
N THR A 559 -22.76 -6.04 -11.70
CA THR A 559 -23.06 -4.62 -11.43
C THR A 559 -23.87 -4.05 -12.61
N PHE A 560 -24.90 -3.25 -12.31
CA PHE A 560 -25.72 -2.56 -13.31
C PHE A 560 -26.31 -1.29 -12.70
N MET A 561 -26.70 -0.36 -13.56
CA MET A 561 -27.34 0.88 -13.14
C MET A 561 -28.85 0.78 -13.18
N VAL A 562 -29.50 1.34 -12.17
CA VAL A 562 -30.94 1.53 -12.12
C VAL A 562 -31.28 3.02 -11.99
N ASN A 563 -32.49 3.39 -12.41
CA ASN A 563 -32.98 4.75 -12.18
C ASN A 563 -33.06 5.03 -10.66
N LYS A 564 -32.60 6.20 -10.22
CA LYS A 564 -32.59 6.62 -8.79
C LYS A 564 -33.96 6.46 -8.11
N ASP A 565 -35.04 6.64 -8.85
CA ASP A 565 -36.41 6.47 -8.32
C ASP A 565 -36.72 5.00 -7.94
N LYS A 566 -36.05 4.03 -8.60
CA LYS A 566 -36.20 2.59 -8.37
C LYS A 566 -35.41 2.05 -7.18
N ILE A 567 -34.41 2.80 -6.67
CA ILE A 567 -33.63 2.40 -5.51
C ILE A 567 -34.52 2.04 -4.32
N LYS A 568 -35.57 2.82 -4.09
CA LYS A 568 -36.53 2.62 -2.99
C LYS A 568 -37.34 1.33 -3.13
N GLU A 569 -37.58 0.86 -4.36
CA GLU A 569 -38.29 -0.40 -4.65
C GLU A 569 -37.40 -1.59 -4.30
N ILE A 570 -36.10 -1.52 -4.66
CA ILE A 570 -35.11 -2.59 -4.39
C ILE A 570 -34.81 -2.68 -2.89
N ILE A 571 -34.64 -1.55 -2.21
CA ILE A 571 -34.34 -1.52 -0.78
C ILE A 571 -35.59 -1.92 0.05
N GLY A 572 -36.75 -1.39 -0.34
CA GLY A 572 -37.99 -1.55 0.39
C GLY A 572 -38.05 -0.77 1.70
N LYS A 573 -39.24 -0.70 2.33
CA LYS A 573 -39.42 0.03 3.60
C LYS A 573 -38.57 -0.57 4.71
N GLY A 574 -37.61 0.22 5.24
CA GLY A 574 -36.69 -0.22 6.27
C GLY A 574 -35.74 -1.36 5.85
N GLY A 575 -35.50 -1.51 4.55
CA GLY A 575 -34.61 -2.55 4.01
C GLY A 575 -35.23 -3.94 3.92
N ALA A 576 -36.57 -4.07 4.05
CA ALA A 576 -37.24 -5.38 4.10
C ALA A 576 -37.09 -6.18 2.79
N VAL A 577 -37.16 -5.52 1.62
CA VAL A 577 -37.09 -6.19 0.30
C VAL A 577 -35.70 -6.71 0.07
N ILE A 578 -34.69 -5.87 0.24
CA ILE A 578 -33.28 -6.27 0.05
C ILE A 578 -32.85 -7.38 1.02
N LYS A 579 -33.28 -7.34 2.29
CA LYS A 579 -33.03 -8.41 3.25
C LYS A 579 -33.70 -9.72 2.86
N GLY A 580 -34.96 -9.66 2.44
CA GLY A 580 -35.71 -10.85 1.98
C GLY A 580 -35.07 -11.50 0.74
N MET A 581 -34.56 -10.70 -0.20
CA MET A 581 -33.80 -11.22 -1.35
C MET A 581 -32.52 -11.93 -0.92
N GLN A 582 -31.74 -11.29 -0.04
CA GLN A 582 -30.50 -11.84 0.48
C GLN A 582 -30.70 -13.13 1.26
N GLU A 583 -31.74 -13.19 2.10
CA GLU A 583 -32.09 -14.39 2.87
C GLU A 583 -32.54 -15.55 1.98
N LYS A 584 -33.29 -15.24 0.90
CA LYS A 584 -33.84 -16.24 -0.02
C LYS A 584 -32.78 -16.85 -0.93
N THR A 585 -31.87 -16.01 -1.45
CA THR A 585 -30.90 -16.42 -2.48
C THR A 585 -29.51 -16.71 -1.94
N GLY A 586 -29.21 -16.28 -0.71
CA GLY A 586 -27.85 -16.30 -0.17
C GLY A 586 -26.90 -15.29 -0.84
N ALA A 587 -27.40 -14.48 -1.77
CA ALA A 587 -26.63 -13.43 -2.41
C ALA A 587 -26.57 -12.16 -1.55
N THR A 588 -25.55 -11.33 -1.75
CA THR A 588 -25.45 -9.99 -1.17
C THR A 588 -25.81 -8.95 -2.24
N VAL A 589 -26.60 -7.95 -1.89
CA VAL A 589 -26.98 -6.85 -2.77
C VAL A 589 -26.55 -5.53 -2.15
N ASP A 590 -25.77 -4.75 -2.89
CA ASP A 590 -25.37 -3.39 -2.52
C ASP A 590 -25.97 -2.40 -3.51
N VAL A 591 -26.47 -1.29 -3.00
CA VAL A 591 -27.09 -0.23 -3.81
C VAL A 591 -26.53 1.10 -3.30
N ASN A 592 -25.93 1.90 -4.18
CA ASN A 592 -25.47 3.24 -3.85
C ASN A 592 -26.51 4.31 -4.21
N ASP A 593 -26.29 5.53 -3.74
CA ASP A 593 -27.20 6.68 -3.98
C ASP A 593 -27.23 7.13 -5.45
N ASP A 594 -26.25 6.72 -6.25
CA ASP A 594 -26.19 7.02 -7.68
C ASP A 594 -26.97 6.04 -8.55
N GLY A 595 -27.48 4.95 -7.97
CA GLY A 595 -28.27 3.93 -8.67
C GLY A 595 -27.45 2.75 -9.16
N VAL A 596 -26.19 2.62 -8.76
CA VAL A 596 -25.40 1.43 -9.04
C VAL A 596 -25.82 0.32 -8.10
N VAL A 597 -26.26 -0.81 -8.67
CA VAL A 597 -26.63 -2.03 -7.96
C VAL A 597 -25.59 -3.10 -8.24
N SER A 598 -24.97 -3.62 -7.18
CA SER A 598 -24.03 -4.74 -7.27
C SER A 598 -24.61 -5.95 -6.55
N VAL A 599 -24.69 -7.07 -7.25
CA VAL A 599 -25.18 -8.35 -6.74
C VAL A 599 -24.03 -9.33 -6.69
N PHE A 600 -23.72 -9.84 -5.48
CA PHE A 600 -22.71 -10.85 -5.23
C PHE A 600 -23.37 -12.16 -4.82
N GLY A 601 -23.11 -13.22 -5.58
CA GLY A 601 -23.54 -14.57 -5.24
C GLY A 601 -22.35 -15.44 -4.80
N GLN A 602 -22.57 -16.36 -3.88
CA GLN A 602 -21.56 -17.38 -3.54
C GLN A 602 -21.19 -18.26 -4.76
N ASN A 603 -22.10 -18.32 -5.73
CA ASN A 603 -21.94 -19.00 -7.01
C ASN A 603 -22.87 -18.34 -8.03
N GLN A 604 -22.71 -18.73 -9.30
CA GLN A 604 -23.49 -18.23 -10.43
C GLN A 604 -25.02 -18.40 -10.26
N SER A 605 -25.46 -19.52 -9.67
CA SER A 605 -26.91 -19.79 -9.47
C SER A 605 -27.53 -18.80 -8.49
N SER A 606 -26.90 -18.60 -7.35
CA SER A 606 -27.37 -17.68 -6.30
C SER A 606 -27.43 -16.23 -6.79
N MET A 607 -26.45 -15.80 -7.60
CA MET A 607 -26.45 -14.49 -8.24
C MET A 607 -27.60 -14.35 -9.25
N GLN A 608 -27.79 -15.36 -10.12
CA GLN A 608 -28.85 -15.32 -11.13
C GLN A 608 -30.26 -15.31 -10.52
N GLU A 609 -30.47 -16.08 -9.45
CA GLU A 609 -31.75 -16.05 -8.71
C GLU A 609 -32.03 -14.66 -8.13
N CYS A 610 -31.00 -14.02 -7.57
CA CYS A 610 -31.14 -12.67 -7.02
C CYS A 610 -31.40 -11.64 -8.11
N LEU A 611 -30.68 -11.72 -9.23
CA LEU A 611 -30.91 -10.85 -10.40
C LEU A 611 -32.33 -11.00 -10.95
N ALA A 612 -32.85 -12.22 -11.06
CA ALA A 612 -34.21 -12.45 -11.53
C ALA A 612 -35.27 -11.81 -10.60
N ILE A 613 -35.03 -11.82 -9.28
CA ILE A 613 -35.91 -11.12 -8.34
C ILE A 613 -35.84 -9.60 -8.55
N ILE A 614 -34.64 -9.04 -8.71
CA ILE A 614 -34.46 -7.60 -8.93
C ILE A 614 -35.09 -7.18 -10.28
N GLU A 615 -34.87 -7.93 -11.33
CA GLU A 615 -35.48 -7.69 -12.66
C GLU A 615 -37.01 -7.69 -12.56
N GLY A 616 -37.59 -8.65 -11.83
CA GLY A 616 -39.03 -8.70 -11.57
C GLY A 616 -39.55 -7.49 -10.79
N ILE A 617 -38.77 -6.94 -9.84
CA ILE A 617 -39.15 -5.70 -9.11
C ILE A 617 -39.09 -4.48 -10.05
N LEU A 618 -38.09 -4.44 -10.94
CA LEU A 618 -37.87 -3.32 -11.85
C LEU A 618 -38.77 -3.36 -13.06
N GLU A 619 -39.35 -4.55 -13.40
CA GLU A 619 -40.22 -4.72 -14.56
C GLU A 619 -41.43 -3.78 -14.44
N GLU A 620 -41.65 -2.95 -15.44
CA GLU A 620 -42.81 -2.06 -15.50
C GLU A 620 -43.96 -2.77 -16.19
N PRO A 621 -45.19 -2.66 -15.63
CA PRO A 621 -46.35 -3.26 -16.25
C PRO A 621 -46.65 -2.62 -17.60
N GLU A 622 -46.71 -3.44 -18.65
CA GLU A 622 -46.97 -3.03 -20.02
C GLU A 622 -48.46 -3.21 -20.40
N ILE A 623 -49.06 -2.16 -20.96
CA ILE A 623 -50.45 -2.24 -21.46
C ILE A 623 -50.53 -3.26 -22.60
N ASN A 624 -51.57 -4.08 -22.58
CA ASN A 624 -51.86 -5.21 -23.49
C ASN A 624 -51.01 -6.47 -23.28
N LYS A 625 -50.11 -6.51 -22.32
CA LYS A 625 -49.38 -7.72 -21.94
C LYS A 625 -50.23 -8.61 -21.01
N VAL A 626 -50.10 -9.90 -21.18
CA VAL A 626 -50.75 -10.92 -20.33
C VAL A 626 -49.80 -11.28 -19.19
N TYR A 627 -50.31 -11.29 -17.98
CA TYR A 627 -49.58 -11.64 -16.77
C TYR A 627 -50.26 -12.82 -16.07
N LYS A 628 -49.47 -13.73 -15.50
CA LYS A 628 -49.92 -14.66 -14.47
C LYS A 628 -49.90 -13.93 -13.14
N GLY A 629 -51.05 -13.70 -12.56
CA GLY A 629 -51.18 -12.98 -11.30
C GLY A 629 -51.87 -13.84 -10.25
N LYS A 630 -51.61 -13.49 -8.96
CA LYS A 630 -52.23 -14.14 -7.81
C LYS A 630 -53.27 -13.22 -7.18
N VAL A 631 -54.46 -13.73 -6.92
CA VAL A 631 -55.54 -13.00 -6.27
C VAL A 631 -55.15 -12.75 -4.82
N VAL A 632 -54.95 -11.46 -4.45
CA VAL A 632 -54.49 -11.05 -3.09
C VAL A 632 -55.70 -10.78 -2.19
N LYS A 633 -56.77 -10.19 -2.74
CA LYS A 633 -57.98 -9.85 -1.97
C LYS A 633 -59.17 -9.71 -2.87
N ILE A 634 -60.30 -10.26 -2.44
CA ILE A 634 -61.60 -10.11 -3.07
C ILE A 634 -62.44 -9.03 -2.37
N VAL A 635 -63.09 -8.17 -3.16
CA VAL A 635 -63.97 -7.10 -2.72
C VAL A 635 -65.26 -7.15 -3.56
N GLU A 636 -66.30 -6.46 -3.11
CA GLU A 636 -67.65 -6.46 -3.75
C GLU A 636 -67.63 -6.06 -5.26
N PHE A 637 -66.70 -5.21 -5.65
CA PHE A 637 -66.60 -4.68 -7.01
C PHE A 637 -65.47 -5.30 -7.87
N GLY A 638 -64.75 -6.30 -7.37
CA GLY A 638 -63.69 -6.96 -8.10
C GLY A 638 -62.70 -7.69 -7.22
N ALA A 639 -61.52 -8.02 -7.78
CA ALA A 639 -60.42 -8.63 -7.08
C ALA A 639 -59.13 -7.85 -7.29
N PHE A 640 -58.31 -7.73 -6.25
CA PHE A 640 -56.93 -7.26 -6.38
C PHE A 640 -56.03 -8.45 -6.74
N VAL A 641 -55.30 -8.31 -7.81
CA VAL A 641 -54.44 -9.36 -8.36
C VAL A 641 -53.03 -8.82 -8.43
N ASN A 642 -52.12 -9.52 -7.76
CA ASN A 642 -50.70 -9.23 -7.82
C ASN A 642 -50.15 -9.81 -9.13
N ILE A 643 -49.71 -8.95 -10.05
CA ILE A 643 -49.22 -9.35 -11.38
C ILE A 643 -47.70 -9.30 -11.49
N LEU A 644 -47.04 -8.50 -10.65
CA LEU A 644 -45.60 -8.39 -10.53
C LEU A 644 -45.26 -8.14 -9.05
N PRO A 645 -44.04 -8.44 -8.57
CA PRO A 645 -43.65 -8.22 -7.20
C PRO A 645 -43.98 -6.80 -6.69
N GLY A 646 -44.87 -6.70 -5.71
CA GLY A 646 -45.31 -5.42 -5.13
C GLY A 646 -46.26 -4.58 -6.01
N LYS A 647 -46.77 -5.09 -7.12
CA LYS A 647 -47.64 -4.37 -8.04
C LYS A 647 -49.00 -5.07 -8.18
N ASP A 648 -49.99 -4.50 -7.50
CA ASP A 648 -51.38 -5.04 -7.51
C ASP A 648 -52.24 -4.25 -8.51
N GLY A 649 -52.97 -4.97 -9.33
CA GLY A 649 -53.96 -4.41 -10.24
C GLY A 649 -55.38 -4.76 -9.82
N LEU A 650 -56.34 -3.91 -10.19
CA LEU A 650 -57.76 -4.17 -9.97
C LEU A 650 -58.36 -4.93 -11.20
N LEU A 651 -58.82 -6.15 -10.96
CA LEU A 651 -59.70 -6.88 -11.85
C LEU A 651 -61.13 -6.59 -11.46
N HIS A 652 -61.77 -5.64 -12.18
CA HIS A 652 -63.14 -5.27 -11.90
C HIS A 652 -64.13 -6.41 -12.23
N ILE A 653 -65.22 -6.53 -11.52
CA ILE A 653 -66.21 -7.62 -11.70
C ILE A 653 -66.70 -7.72 -13.15
N SER A 654 -66.81 -6.60 -13.89
CA SER A 654 -67.18 -6.57 -15.31
C SER A 654 -66.10 -7.09 -16.27
N GLU A 655 -64.87 -7.28 -15.78
CA GLU A 655 -63.70 -7.71 -16.57
C GLU A 655 -63.30 -9.17 -16.29
N ILE A 656 -64.05 -9.88 -15.43
CA ILE A 656 -63.77 -11.28 -15.07
C ILE A 656 -64.23 -12.22 -16.17
N SER A 657 -65.47 -12.05 -16.69
CA SER A 657 -66.06 -12.93 -17.71
C SER A 657 -66.93 -12.13 -18.71
N ASN A 658 -67.19 -12.72 -19.88
CA ASN A 658 -68.14 -12.19 -20.85
C ASN A 658 -69.58 -12.35 -20.37
N GLU A 659 -69.88 -13.27 -19.45
CA GLU A 659 -71.17 -13.45 -18.82
C GLU A 659 -71.24 -12.58 -17.55
N ARG A 660 -72.46 -12.17 -17.17
CA ARG A 660 -72.66 -11.33 -15.99
C ARG A 660 -72.36 -12.07 -14.70
N THR A 661 -71.28 -11.72 -14.03
CA THR A 661 -70.94 -12.26 -12.71
C THR A 661 -71.70 -11.52 -11.62
N GLU A 662 -72.44 -12.21 -10.78
CA GLU A 662 -73.22 -11.61 -9.70
C GLU A 662 -72.36 -11.34 -8.51
N ASN A 663 -71.48 -12.27 -8.08
CA ASN A 663 -70.51 -12.07 -7.01
C ASN A 663 -69.13 -12.53 -7.48
N VAL A 664 -68.10 -11.80 -7.07
CA VAL A 664 -66.69 -12.12 -7.43
C VAL A 664 -66.26 -13.44 -6.79
N SER A 665 -66.72 -13.72 -5.59
CA SER A 665 -66.40 -14.96 -4.83
C SER A 665 -66.95 -16.25 -5.43
N ASP A 666 -67.90 -16.16 -6.40
CA ASP A 666 -68.43 -17.33 -7.12
C ASP A 666 -67.48 -17.81 -8.21
N VAL A 667 -66.51 -16.98 -8.63
CA VAL A 667 -65.65 -17.23 -9.78
C VAL A 667 -64.18 -17.24 -9.38
N LEU A 668 -63.78 -16.49 -8.32
CA LEU A 668 -62.41 -16.34 -7.89
C LEU A 668 -62.25 -16.63 -6.40
N GLU A 669 -61.12 -17.25 -6.04
CA GLU A 669 -60.73 -17.48 -4.65
C GLU A 669 -59.48 -16.70 -4.29
N GLU A 670 -59.32 -16.29 -3.00
CA GLU A 670 -58.07 -15.69 -2.52
C GLU A 670 -56.96 -16.73 -2.66
N ASP A 671 -55.76 -16.24 -3.00
CA ASP A 671 -54.59 -17.05 -3.32
C ASP A 671 -54.62 -17.83 -4.66
N GLN A 672 -55.70 -17.73 -5.45
CA GLN A 672 -55.81 -18.37 -6.75
C GLN A 672 -54.85 -17.70 -7.77
N GLU A 673 -54.17 -18.50 -8.59
CA GLU A 673 -53.43 -18.03 -9.73
C GLU A 673 -54.33 -17.91 -10.95
N ILE A 674 -54.33 -16.76 -11.61
CA ILE A 674 -55.14 -16.46 -12.79
C ILE A 674 -54.31 -15.75 -13.85
N GLU A 675 -54.69 -15.89 -15.12
CA GLU A 675 -54.14 -15.09 -16.21
C GLU A 675 -54.99 -13.83 -16.40
N VAL A 676 -54.34 -12.66 -16.43
CA VAL A 676 -54.98 -11.36 -16.63
C VAL A 676 -54.21 -10.53 -17.63
N LYS A 677 -54.90 -9.75 -18.42
CA LYS A 677 -54.34 -8.78 -19.35
C LYS A 677 -54.42 -7.38 -18.71
N LEU A 678 -53.29 -6.64 -18.75
CA LEU A 678 -53.29 -5.21 -18.35
C LEU A 678 -53.92 -4.39 -19.48
N ILE A 679 -55.13 -3.82 -19.22
CA ILE A 679 -55.87 -3.04 -20.22
C ILE A 679 -55.68 -1.52 -20.12
N GLY A 680 -55.04 -1.04 -19.03
CA GLY A 680 -54.77 0.36 -18.86
C GLY A 680 -54.55 0.78 -17.41
N PHE A 681 -54.39 2.08 -17.19
CA PHE A 681 -54.23 2.69 -15.87
C PHE A 681 -55.37 3.69 -15.62
N ASP A 682 -55.89 3.69 -14.39
CA ASP A 682 -56.85 4.71 -13.94
C ASP A 682 -56.36 5.35 -12.63
N ARG A 683 -56.06 6.65 -12.67
CA ARG A 683 -55.48 7.41 -11.54
C ARG A 683 -54.27 6.73 -10.90
N GLY A 684 -53.43 6.15 -11.75
CA GLY A 684 -52.20 5.45 -11.30
C GLY A 684 -52.44 4.01 -10.83
N LYS A 685 -53.67 3.46 -10.89
CA LYS A 685 -53.99 2.06 -10.59
C LYS A 685 -54.12 1.26 -11.84
N MET A 686 -53.55 0.03 -11.87
CA MET A 686 -53.63 -0.91 -12.98
C MET A 686 -55.04 -1.48 -13.11
N LYS A 687 -55.59 -1.48 -14.31
CA LYS A 687 -56.81 -2.18 -14.67
C LYS A 687 -56.50 -3.48 -15.39
N LEU A 688 -57.00 -4.55 -14.83
CA LEU A 688 -56.80 -5.90 -15.36
C LEU A 688 -58.11 -6.42 -15.95
N SER A 689 -57.99 -7.32 -16.97
CA SER A 689 -59.14 -7.99 -17.61
C SER A 689 -58.79 -9.43 -17.91
N MET A 690 -59.63 -10.37 -17.50
CA MET A 690 -59.65 -11.75 -17.98
C MET A 690 -60.42 -11.85 -19.27
N LYS A 691 -61.44 -11.03 -19.44
CA LYS A 691 -62.29 -10.96 -20.63
C LYS A 691 -61.47 -10.66 -21.88
N ALA A 692 -60.50 -9.75 -21.80
CA ALA A 692 -59.61 -9.40 -22.92
C ALA A 692 -58.62 -10.50 -23.34
N LEU A 693 -58.59 -11.65 -22.66
CA LEU A 693 -57.89 -12.87 -23.08
C LEU A 693 -58.66 -13.70 -24.11
N SER A 694 -60.00 -13.67 -24.03
CA SER A 694 -60.89 -14.42 -24.90
C SER A 694 -61.08 -13.79 -26.29
N ASP A 695 -60.75 -12.50 -26.43
CA ASP A 695 -60.90 -11.82 -27.74
C ASP A 695 -59.82 -12.20 -28.77
N LYS A 696 -58.88 -13.08 -28.46
CA LYS A 696 -57.83 -13.58 -29.37
C LYS A 696 -58.17 -14.88 -30.12
N SER A 697 -59.34 -15.49 -29.86
CA SER A 697 -59.74 -16.75 -30.55
C SER A 697 -60.48 -16.57 -31.88
N GLU A 698 -60.83 -15.36 -32.32
CA GLU A 698 -61.59 -15.14 -33.56
C GLU A 698 -60.77 -14.56 -34.73
N ASP A 699 -59.47 -14.22 -34.58
CA ASP A 699 -58.69 -13.59 -35.67
C ASP A 699 -57.63 -14.51 -36.31
N LYS A 700 -57.91 -15.82 -36.40
CA LYS A 700 -57.12 -16.77 -37.16
C LYS A 700 -57.94 -17.71 -38.02
N THR A 701 -58.86 -17.19 -38.85
CA THR A 701 -59.43 -17.89 -40.01
C THR A 701 -59.82 -16.86 -41.03
N GLU A 702 -58.87 -16.40 -41.83
CA GLU A 702 -59.03 -15.90 -43.18
C GLU A 702 -57.68 -15.41 -43.70
N GLU A 703 -56.93 -16.27 -44.33
CA GLU A 703 -56.01 -16.00 -45.42
C GLU A 703 -55.23 -17.27 -45.78
N ASN A 704 -55.92 -18.12 -46.62
CA ASN A 704 -55.24 -19.01 -47.51
C ASN A 704 -56.28 -19.37 -48.65
N THR A 705 -56.34 -18.53 -49.65
CA THR A 705 -56.70 -18.84 -51.05
C THR A 705 -56.42 -17.62 -51.91
N GLU A 706 -55.24 -17.58 -52.50
CA GLU A 706 -54.95 -17.38 -53.94
C GLU A 706 -53.46 -17.28 -54.15
#